data_a8bde53f06d3762083f7c0c9e90bb62c
#
_entry.id   a8bde53f06d3762083f7c0c9e90bb62c
#
_cell.length_a   1.000
_cell.length_b   1.000
_cell.length_c   1.000
_cell.angle_alpha   90.00
_cell.angle_beta   90.00
_cell.angle_gamma   90.00
#
_symmetry.space_group_name_H-M   'P 1'
#
loop_
_entity.id
_entity.type
_entity.pdbx_description
1 polymer ?
#
loop_
_entity_poly.entity_id
_entity_poly.type
_entity_poly.pdbx_seq_one_letter_code
_entity_poly.pdbx_strand_id
1 'polypeptide(L)'
;MNSSSYRLAVVLLAVSFSLPTFGAPQPDVKVVVRNWITNFTPPYAHTSACKLEDFRVNERAKTMLIEGSGGWSEQFFTEELVAQLYREVRDILPSRYKDYHITLLSEGLPIEDLIPNAMRSGGVDATRQWAVEYEGQPWVRCTSRPYAISEGLDGEHIAVWQSHGRYYNMRKHDWQWQRPRLYCTCEDLFTFSFVVPYIIPMLENAGAVVYTPRERDTQVNELIVDNDAPTVDGFYAEDPAWQDTGGRGFAHAYATYAARSNPFHDGTARQVKAVGAGQGLARATWTPRIPAGGRYAVYVSYVTLPNSVDDAHYIVRHKGGDTHFRVNQRMGGSTWVYLGTFAFDEGVGAGQGVELTNESDVGGVVTADAVRFGGGMGNVARGTSRMSGGRLSGMPRWAEAARYSSQWAGMPDSIFDYYEGADDYRSDILSRPLTVNRLAGGSIYMPEREGRTGNAEDGRCVPFDLAVAFHSDAGYSEEDEPFGSLSICTTQKGEDLYTDGGLNRYASHDLCAMLLANLRTDLAAYGWHVRKLWNKNYGETRVPQIPSVILEMLSHQNFADLRLGYDPTFKFHFCRSVYKTIVKWEATTHQRAYTIQPLPVQDFAVTLNESKSEAHLSWSPTIDPLEPTAQATSYVLYIRTGDGDFDNGTVINSTHCSVRLQKDEVYSFRVCALNNGGRSFPSETLAACISSVNEGTVLIVNGFTRLSGPAAINTDREQGFDLDADPGVPYGAFNSFCGRQKNFDRSLPRGDDERAQGASGSELECQIIMGNTFDYAYLHGLGIAQTRRHSFASASESAFIKANTSGDRNALLAANYRMVDLYFGVQTDFQPQTKGVIENYLRGGGRVFISGANLLKGGEMYLPSLRTALAEVVGDDRTDCISGSGAEFSIYRGMNAESYAVPSPEALVPQGDAFAMLAYSDGTPAATAYNGQDCKSVFFGFPFESITNPDMRVKLMRGVVGFLCK
;
A
#
# COMPACT_ATOMS: atom_id res chain seq x y z
N MET A 1 -18.85 -27.97 34.67
CA MET A 1 -19.89 -28.29 35.67
C MET A 1 -21.24 -27.94 35.07
N ASN A 2 -22.10 -28.92 35.03
CA ASN A 2 -23.41 -28.98 34.41
C ASN A 2 -24.32 -27.77 34.60
N SER A 3 -25.02 -27.34 33.53
CA SER A 3 -26.35 -26.80 33.70
C SER A 3 -27.25 -27.26 32.55
N SER A 4 -28.31 -27.84 32.96
CA SER A 4 -29.30 -28.66 32.25
C SER A 4 -30.23 -27.85 31.35
N SER A 5 -30.50 -28.43 30.21
CA SER A 5 -31.59 -28.08 29.30
C SER A 5 -32.95 -28.46 29.91
N TYR A 6 -33.90 -27.54 29.95
CA TYR A 6 -35.33 -27.88 30.12
C TYR A 6 -36.05 -27.79 28.77
N ARG A 7 -36.41 -28.94 28.25
CA ARG A 7 -37.42 -29.05 27.17
C ARG A 7 -38.80 -29.14 27.85
N LEU A 8 -39.67 -28.19 27.57
CA LEU A 8 -41.06 -28.24 27.90
C LEU A 8 -41.85 -28.94 26.78
N ALA A 9 -42.30 -30.13 27.02
CA ALA A 9 -43.21 -30.86 26.14
C ALA A 9 -44.67 -30.45 26.50
N VAL A 10 -45.35 -29.80 25.58
CA VAL A 10 -46.78 -29.54 25.69
C VAL A 10 -47.52 -30.67 24.96
N VAL A 11 -48.23 -31.49 25.68
CA VAL A 11 -49.14 -32.51 25.12
C VAL A 11 -50.50 -31.84 24.91
N LEU A 12 -50.87 -31.66 23.64
CA LEU A 12 -52.22 -31.23 23.24
C LEU A 12 -53.09 -32.48 23.00
N LEU A 13 -54.10 -32.63 23.83
CA LEU A 13 -55.22 -33.59 23.59
C LEU A 13 -56.10 -33.08 22.45
N ALA A 14 -56.19 -33.82 21.37
CA ALA A 14 -57.09 -33.56 20.26
C ALA A 14 -58.53 -34.06 20.64
N VAL A 15 -59.42 -33.13 20.79
CA VAL A 15 -60.84 -33.41 20.77
C VAL A 15 -61.37 -33.04 19.38
N SER A 16 -61.74 -34.06 18.62
CA SER A 16 -62.32 -33.91 17.29
C SER A 16 -63.73 -33.38 17.37
N PHE A 17 -63.94 -32.10 17.08
CA PHE A 17 -65.27 -31.58 16.71
C PHE A 17 -65.20 -31.24 15.18
N SER A 18 -65.92 -32.02 14.39
CA SER A 18 -66.17 -31.75 12.99
C SER A 18 -67.22 -30.63 12.88
N LEU A 19 -66.69 -29.39 12.69
CA LEU A 19 -67.50 -28.27 12.20
C LEU A 19 -67.14 -28.05 10.71
N PRO A 20 -68.12 -27.62 9.88
CA PRO A 20 -67.88 -27.39 8.48
C PRO A 20 -66.82 -26.28 8.37
N THR A 21 -65.67 -26.54 7.78
CA THR A 21 -64.64 -25.62 7.49
C THR A 21 -65.11 -24.62 6.45
N PHE A 22 -65.63 -23.48 6.85
CA PHE A 22 -65.52 -22.28 6.05
C PHE A 22 -64.01 -22.06 5.87
N GLY A 23 -63.50 -22.23 4.63
CA GLY A 23 -62.11 -21.99 4.34
C GLY A 23 -61.76 -20.57 4.78
N ALA A 24 -60.77 -20.45 5.68
CA ALA A 24 -60.20 -19.16 6.01
C ALA A 24 -59.85 -18.44 4.70
N PRO A 25 -60.22 -17.18 4.55
CA PRO A 25 -59.86 -16.44 3.34
C PRO A 25 -58.36 -16.58 3.12
N GLN A 26 -57.98 -17.13 1.99
CA GLN A 26 -56.56 -17.27 1.64
C GLN A 26 -55.92 -15.87 1.71
N PRO A 27 -54.82 -15.71 2.39
CA PRO A 27 -54.19 -14.39 2.50
C PRO A 27 -53.90 -13.84 1.11
N ASP A 28 -54.07 -12.53 0.92
CA ASP A 28 -53.73 -11.84 -0.29
C ASP A 28 -52.26 -12.19 -0.64
N VAL A 29 -52.04 -12.70 -1.84
CA VAL A 29 -50.70 -13.10 -2.33
C VAL A 29 -49.68 -11.96 -2.22
N LYS A 30 -50.10 -10.71 -2.42
CA LYS A 30 -49.27 -9.53 -2.24
C LYS A 30 -48.80 -9.40 -0.78
N VAL A 31 -49.66 -9.73 0.20
CA VAL A 31 -49.29 -9.69 1.61
C VAL A 31 -48.29 -10.82 1.94
N VAL A 32 -48.49 -12.03 1.38
CA VAL A 32 -47.56 -13.16 1.56
C VAL A 32 -46.16 -12.78 1.03
N VAL A 33 -46.08 -12.27 -0.20
CA VAL A 33 -44.81 -11.85 -0.83
C VAL A 33 -44.18 -10.70 -0.07
N ARG A 34 -44.97 -9.71 0.36
CA ARG A 34 -44.48 -8.58 1.15
C ARG A 34 -43.82 -9.06 2.45
N ASN A 35 -44.51 -9.96 3.18
CA ASN A 35 -43.96 -10.49 4.42
C ASN A 35 -42.68 -11.28 4.20
N TRP A 36 -42.61 -12.06 3.12
CA TRP A 36 -41.38 -12.77 2.76
C TRP A 36 -40.21 -11.83 2.52
N ILE A 37 -40.34 -10.84 1.63
CA ILE A 37 -39.27 -9.85 1.35
C ILE A 37 -38.91 -9.07 2.62
N THR A 38 -39.89 -8.61 3.41
CA THR A 38 -39.59 -7.77 4.58
C THR A 38 -38.88 -8.55 5.69
N ASN A 39 -39.11 -9.86 5.77
CA ASN A 39 -38.43 -10.75 6.72
C ASN A 39 -37.13 -11.37 6.16
N PHE A 40 -36.83 -11.14 4.88
CA PHE A 40 -35.59 -11.65 4.30
C PHE A 40 -34.40 -10.84 4.81
N THR A 41 -33.37 -11.52 5.28
CA THR A 41 -32.11 -10.95 5.68
C THR A 41 -31.04 -11.38 4.68
N PRO A 42 -30.43 -10.43 3.95
CA PRO A 42 -29.35 -10.77 3.03
C PRO A 42 -28.20 -11.52 3.72
N PRO A 43 -27.76 -12.66 3.17
CA PRO A 43 -26.82 -13.54 3.86
C PRO A 43 -25.36 -13.09 3.77
N TYR A 44 -25.04 -12.19 2.84
CA TYR A 44 -23.67 -11.86 2.49
C TYR A 44 -23.25 -10.44 2.90
N ALA A 45 -24.20 -9.57 3.18
CA ALA A 45 -23.92 -8.17 3.49
C ALA A 45 -24.84 -7.64 4.61
N HIS A 46 -24.33 -6.73 5.41
CA HIS A 46 -25.11 -6.00 6.40
C HIS A 46 -25.82 -4.81 5.73
N THR A 47 -27.07 -4.98 5.41
CA THR A 47 -27.87 -4.03 4.62
C THR A 47 -28.96 -3.36 5.47
N SER A 48 -29.69 -2.42 4.87
CA SER A 48 -30.94 -1.92 5.43
C SER A 48 -32.03 -2.99 5.36
N ALA A 49 -33.21 -2.73 5.95
CA ALA A 49 -34.35 -3.64 5.85
C ALA A 49 -34.84 -3.77 4.41
N CYS A 50 -35.14 -5.01 3.98
CA CYS A 50 -35.71 -5.28 2.67
C CYS A 50 -37.18 -4.81 2.60
N LYS A 51 -37.62 -4.34 1.42
CA LYS A 51 -38.97 -3.85 1.19
C LYS A 51 -39.50 -4.36 -0.13
N LEU A 52 -40.81 -4.60 -0.23
CA LEU A 52 -41.49 -4.84 -1.50
C LEU A 52 -41.76 -3.50 -2.21
N GLU A 53 -41.12 -3.27 -3.34
CA GLU A 53 -41.26 -2.06 -4.15
C GLU A 53 -42.43 -2.18 -5.10
N ASP A 54 -42.46 -3.24 -5.93
CA ASP A 54 -43.54 -3.46 -6.90
C ASP A 54 -43.97 -4.93 -6.92
N PHE A 55 -45.24 -5.14 -7.20
CA PHE A 55 -45.86 -6.49 -7.30
C PHE A 55 -46.94 -6.47 -8.38
N ARG A 56 -46.69 -7.23 -9.45
CA ARG A 56 -47.64 -7.37 -10.56
C ARG A 56 -47.94 -8.81 -10.87
N VAL A 57 -49.24 -9.13 -11.07
CA VAL A 57 -49.72 -10.45 -11.49
C VAL A 57 -50.49 -10.28 -12.78
N ASN A 58 -50.17 -11.05 -13.79
CA ASN A 58 -50.91 -11.21 -15.02
C ASN A 58 -51.51 -12.58 -15.06
N GLU A 59 -52.81 -12.65 -14.68
CA GLU A 59 -53.59 -13.91 -14.62
C GLU A 59 -53.72 -14.59 -15.98
N ARG A 60 -53.80 -13.80 -17.07
CA ARG A 60 -53.97 -14.33 -18.44
C ARG A 60 -52.68 -14.92 -18.98
N ALA A 61 -51.58 -14.26 -18.75
CA ALA A 61 -50.23 -14.70 -19.19
C ALA A 61 -49.59 -15.67 -18.17
N LYS A 62 -50.18 -15.83 -16.98
CA LYS A 62 -49.59 -16.57 -15.87
C LYS A 62 -48.18 -16.12 -15.53
N THR A 63 -47.98 -14.82 -15.42
CA THR A 63 -46.71 -14.23 -15.02
C THR A 63 -46.86 -13.46 -13.71
N MET A 64 -45.81 -13.47 -12.89
CA MET A 64 -45.72 -12.72 -11.66
C MET A 64 -44.38 -12.00 -11.58
N LEU A 65 -44.43 -10.69 -11.35
CA LEU A 65 -43.27 -9.82 -11.21
C LEU A 65 -43.24 -9.31 -9.79
N ILE A 66 -42.08 -9.47 -9.12
CA ILE A 66 -41.84 -9.12 -7.73
C ILE A 66 -40.56 -8.31 -7.68
N GLU A 67 -40.68 -7.03 -7.30
CA GLU A 67 -39.52 -6.14 -7.18
C GLU A 67 -39.26 -5.81 -5.72
N GLY A 68 -38.01 -6.05 -5.29
CA GLY A 68 -37.56 -5.68 -3.95
C GLY A 68 -36.72 -4.40 -3.97
N SER A 69 -36.67 -3.71 -2.82
CA SER A 69 -35.86 -2.51 -2.60
C SER A 69 -35.26 -2.48 -1.19
N GLY A 70 -34.53 -1.42 -0.88
CA GLY A 70 -33.74 -1.34 0.36
C GLY A 70 -32.67 -2.43 0.42
N GLY A 71 -32.57 -3.18 1.53
CA GLY A 71 -31.59 -4.25 1.70
C GLY A 71 -31.57 -5.29 0.58
N TRP A 72 -32.70 -5.49 -0.10
CA TRP A 72 -32.78 -6.34 -1.29
C TRP A 72 -31.87 -5.86 -2.41
N SER A 73 -31.82 -4.55 -2.67
CA SER A 73 -30.97 -3.93 -3.72
C SER A 73 -29.55 -3.56 -3.23
N GLU A 74 -29.30 -3.64 -1.93
CA GLU A 74 -28.01 -3.30 -1.33
C GLU A 74 -27.07 -4.50 -1.19
N GLN A 75 -27.48 -5.69 -1.62
CA GLN A 75 -26.70 -6.92 -1.58
C GLN A 75 -26.12 -7.25 -2.95
N PHE A 76 -25.11 -8.09 -3.00
CA PHE A 76 -24.69 -8.73 -4.25
C PHE A 76 -25.36 -10.10 -4.40
N PHE A 77 -25.61 -10.50 -5.65
CA PHE A 77 -26.24 -11.76 -5.99
C PHE A 77 -25.21 -12.80 -6.44
N THR A 78 -25.43 -14.05 -6.05
CA THR A 78 -24.70 -15.24 -6.52
C THR A 78 -25.69 -16.22 -7.12
N GLU A 79 -25.20 -17.16 -7.94
CA GLU A 79 -26.08 -18.20 -8.53
C GLU A 79 -26.83 -19.00 -7.45
N GLU A 80 -26.14 -19.32 -6.32
CA GLU A 80 -26.77 -20.05 -5.23
C GLU A 80 -27.89 -19.23 -4.57
N LEU A 81 -27.64 -17.95 -4.30
CA LEU A 81 -28.63 -17.08 -3.68
C LEU A 81 -29.83 -16.88 -4.58
N VAL A 82 -29.63 -16.63 -5.88
CA VAL A 82 -30.70 -16.50 -6.87
C VAL A 82 -31.54 -17.77 -6.89
N ALA A 83 -30.92 -18.93 -6.99
CA ALA A 83 -31.62 -20.22 -6.98
C ALA A 83 -32.39 -20.46 -5.67
N GLN A 84 -31.83 -20.03 -4.52
CA GLN A 84 -32.51 -20.11 -3.22
C GLN A 84 -33.77 -19.22 -3.21
N LEU A 85 -33.66 -17.96 -3.62
CA LEU A 85 -34.77 -17.01 -3.61
C LEU A 85 -35.92 -17.46 -4.51
N TYR A 86 -35.61 -18.01 -5.70
CA TYR A 86 -36.64 -18.58 -6.56
C TYR A 86 -37.33 -19.82 -5.95
N ARG A 87 -36.61 -20.64 -5.21
CA ARG A 87 -37.22 -21.76 -4.44
C ARG A 87 -38.14 -21.25 -3.33
N GLU A 88 -37.64 -20.35 -2.50
CA GLU A 88 -38.38 -19.79 -1.38
C GLU A 88 -39.67 -19.12 -1.81
N VAL A 89 -39.66 -18.29 -2.86
CA VAL A 89 -40.87 -17.62 -3.35
C VAL A 89 -41.89 -18.64 -3.86
N ARG A 90 -41.44 -19.73 -4.54
CA ARG A 90 -42.36 -20.77 -5.01
C ARG A 90 -43.00 -21.53 -3.84
N ASP A 91 -42.28 -21.75 -2.76
CA ASP A 91 -42.75 -22.49 -1.60
C ASP A 91 -43.81 -21.73 -0.80
N ILE A 92 -43.70 -20.38 -0.71
CA ILE A 92 -44.64 -19.55 0.01
C ILE A 92 -45.92 -19.25 -0.78
N LEU A 93 -45.86 -19.37 -2.14
CA LEU A 93 -47.01 -19.01 -2.98
C LEU A 93 -48.15 -20.02 -2.86
N PRO A 94 -49.42 -19.53 -2.82
CA PRO A 94 -50.58 -20.39 -2.89
C PRO A 94 -50.54 -21.29 -4.13
N SER A 95 -51.13 -22.49 -4.04
CA SER A 95 -51.06 -23.55 -5.07
C SER A 95 -51.53 -23.07 -6.47
N ARG A 96 -52.48 -22.12 -6.55
CA ARG A 96 -52.97 -21.51 -7.80
C ARG A 96 -51.89 -20.74 -8.60
N TYR A 97 -50.79 -20.37 -7.97
CA TYR A 97 -49.68 -19.63 -8.61
C TYR A 97 -48.47 -20.51 -8.92
N LYS A 98 -48.52 -21.82 -8.65
CA LYS A 98 -47.34 -22.72 -8.83
C LYS A 98 -46.91 -22.87 -10.29
N ASP A 99 -47.80 -22.66 -11.24
CA ASP A 99 -47.55 -22.73 -12.67
C ASP A 99 -47.23 -21.35 -13.31
N TYR A 100 -47.11 -20.29 -12.47
CA TYR A 100 -46.75 -18.97 -12.98
C TYR A 100 -45.25 -18.87 -13.23
N HIS A 101 -44.91 -18.12 -14.31
CA HIS A 101 -43.55 -17.67 -14.50
C HIS A 101 -43.28 -16.49 -13.56
N ILE A 102 -42.36 -16.69 -12.61
CA ILE A 102 -42.00 -15.68 -11.62
C ILE A 102 -40.72 -15.00 -12.05
N THR A 103 -40.67 -13.67 -12.00
CA THR A 103 -39.48 -12.85 -12.19
C THR A 103 -39.23 -12.03 -10.93
N LEU A 104 -38.09 -12.24 -10.29
CA LEU A 104 -37.63 -11.43 -9.15
C LEU A 104 -36.78 -10.30 -9.68
N LEU A 105 -37.08 -9.08 -9.30
CA LEU A 105 -36.38 -7.89 -9.76
C LEU A 105 -35.68 -7.16 -8.60
N SER A 106 -34.60 -6.52 -8.92
CA SER A 106 -33.93 -5.51 -8.13
C SER A 106 -33.48 -4.37 -9.05
N GLU A 107 -33.85 -3.12 -8.71
CA GLU A 107 -33.60 -1.92 -9.52
C GLU A 107 -34.04 -2.06 -10.98
N GLY A 108 -35.15 -2.72 -11.21
CA GLY A 108 -35.77 -2.91 -12.53
C GLY A 108 -35.17 -4.06 -13.36
N LEU A 109 -34.11 -4.75 -12.88
CA LEU A 109 -33.49 -5.89 -13.55
C LEU A 109 -33.80 -7.22 -12.85
N PRO A 110 -33.92 -8.33 -13.61
CA PRO A 110 -33.92 -9.67 -13.04
C PRO A 110 -32.68 -9.87 -12.14
N ILE A 111 -32.88 -10.49 -10.97
CA ILE A 111 -31.78 -10.67 -10.01
C ILE A 111 -30.65 -11.56 -10.57
N GLU A 112 -30.95 -12.46 -11.47
CA GLU A 112 -29.99 -13.27 -12.21
C GLU A 112 -29.08 -12.43 -13.12
N ASP A 113 -29.57 -11.29 -13.63
CA ASP A 113 -28.79 -10.37 -14.46
C ASP A 113 -27.82 -9.51 -13.60
N LEU A 114 -28.03 -9.45 -12.28
CA LEU A 114 -27.16 -8.76 -11.34
C LEU A 114 -26.02 -9.63 -10.78
N ILE A 115 -25.93 -10.91 -11.19
CA ILE A 115 -24.78 -11.75 -10.87
C ILE A 115 -23.57 -11.24 -11.68
N PRO A 116 -22.40 -10.94 -11.03
CA PRO A 116 -21.20 -10.54 -11.73
C PRO A 116 -20.75 -11.56 -12.77
N ASN A 117 -20.25 -11.10 -13.92
CA ASN A 117 -19.77 -12.00 -14.97
C ASN A 117 -18.74 -13.02 -14.45
N ALA A 118 -17.82 -12.63 -13.59
CA ALA A 118 -16.83 -13.52 -13.00
C ALA A 118 -17.41 -14.59 -12.06
N MET A 119 -18.68 -14.48 -11.65
CA MET A 119 -19.36 -15.39 -10.73
C MET A 119 -20.41 -16.25 -11.43
N ARG A 120 -20.52 -16.18 -12.75
CA ARG A 120 -21.48 -16.97 -13.56
C ARG A 120 -20.86 -18.26 -14.03
N SER A 121 -21.54 -19.39 -13.84
CA SER A 121 -21.13 -20.70 -14.37
C SER A 121 -21.58 -20.94 -15.81
N GLY A 122 -22.58 -20.19 -16.28
CA GLY A 122 -23.15 -20.36 -17.63
C GLY A 122 -23.50 -19.02 -18.26
N GLY A 123 -22.85 -18.66 -19.37
CA GLY A 123 -23.14 -17.48 -20.16
C GLY A 123 -22.89 -16.14 -19.45
N VAL A 124 -22.00 -15.35 -20.00
CA VAL A 124 -21.70 -14.01 -19.54
C VAL A 124 -22.51 -12.96 -20.28
N ASP A 125 -22.75 -11.82 -19.70
CA ASP A 125 -23.26 -10.63 -20.38
C ASP A 125 -22.11 -9.97 -21.15
N ALA A 126 -22.05 -10.19 -22.45
CA ALA A 126 -21.00 -9.65 -23.33
C ALA A 126 -20.97 -8.12 -23.37
N THR A 127 -22.05 -7.42 -23.00
CA THR A 127 -22.04 -5.95 -22.93
C THR A 127 -21.21 -5.40 -21.78
N ARG A 128 -20.86 -6.24 -20.80
CA ARG A 128 -19.97 -5.93 -19.66
C ARG A 128 -18.52 -6.36 -19.90
N GLN A 129 -18.19 -6.71 -21.14
CA GLN A 129 -16.83 -7.06 -21.57
C GLN A 129 -16.37 -6.04 -22.61
N TRP A 130 -15.09 -5.67 -22.59
CA TRP A 130 -14.55 -4.83 -23.64
C TRP A 130 -14.63 -5.54 -24.99
N ALA A 131 -15.20 -4.87 -25.98
CA ALA A 131 -15.29 -5.40 -27.34
C ALA A 131 -13.94 -5.36 -28.07
N VAL A 132 -13.07 -4.47 -27.65
CA VAL A 132 -11.72 -4.25 -28.20
C VAL A 132 -10.76 -4.11 -27.03
N GLU A 133 -9.61 -4.73 -27.11
CA GLU A 133 -8.51 -4.64 -26.14
C GLU A 133 -7.41 -3.71 -26.69
N TYR A 134 -6.77 -2.96 -25.82
CA TYR A 134 -5.62 -2.15 -26.17
C TYR A 134 -4.37 -3.05 -26.30
N GLU A 135 -3.89 -3.24 -27.53
CA GLU A 135 -2.69 -4.07 -27.83
C GLU A 135 -1.45 -3.20 -28.09
N GLY A 136 -1.51 -1.89 -27.88
CA GLY A 136 -0.42 -0.96 -28.13
C GLY A 136 0.66 -0.98 -27.04
N GLN A 137 1.70 -0.15 -27.23
CA GLN A 137 2.70 0.07 -26.16
C GLN A 137 2.03 0.79 -24.99
N PRO A 138 2.20 0.33 -23.73
CA PRO A 138 1.67 1.02 -22.58
C PRO A 138 2.29 2.41 -22.45
N TRP A 139 1.63 3.27 -21.69
CA TRP A 139 2.14 4.63 -21.45
C TRP A 139 3.59 4.63 -20.96
N VAL A 140 3.92 3.76 -19.99
CA VAL A 140 5.28 3.55 -19.47
C VAL A 140 5.59 2.06 -19.35
N ARG A 141 6.74 1.64 -19.88
CA ARG A 141 7.26 0.29 -19.72
C ARG A 141 8.70 0.32 -19.18
N CYS A 142 8.95 -0.28 -18.02
CA CYS A 142 10.31 -0.51 -17.53
C CYS A 142 10.96 -1.68 -18.28
N THR A 143 11.95 -1.41 -19.11
CA THR A 143 12.65 -2.42 -19.91
C THR A 143 13.83 -3.04 -19.17
N SER A 144 14.27 -2.48 -18.04
CA SER A 144 15.24 -3.08 -17.14
C SER A 144 14.66 -4.18 -16.25
N ARG A 145 13.34 -4.35 -16.23
CA ARG A 145 12.67 -5.47 -15.53
C ARG A 145 13.09 -6.81 -16.19
N PRO A 146 13.76 -7.74 -15.46
CA PRO A 146 14.36 -8.92 -16.07
C PRO A 146 13.35 -10.06 -16.36
N TYR A 147 12.06 -9.83 -16.20
CA TYR A 147 10.99 -10.81 -16.40
C TYR A 147 9.80 -10.17 -17.11
N ALA A 148 9.01 -11.02 -17.77
CA ALA A 148 7.71 -10.65 -18.35
C ALA A 148 6.56 -11.07 -17.41
N ILE A 149 5.44 -10.38 -17.54
CA ILE A 149 4.18 -10.71 -16.87
C ILE A 149 3.17 -10.98 -18.00
N SER A 150 2.53 -12.14 -18.00
CA SER A 150 1.64 -12.56 -19.09
C SER A 150 0.19 -12.81 -18.66
N GLU A 151 -0.05 -12.95 -17.36
CA GLU A 151 -1.36 -13.27 -16.80
C GLU A 151 -1.69 -12.35 -15.60
N GLY A 152 -1.00 -11.20 -15.51
CA GLY A 152 -1.24 -10.14 -14.54
C GLY A 152 -1.96 -8.97 -15.16
N LEU A 153 -1.40 -7.79 -14.99
CA LEU A 153 -1.92 -6.49 -15.45
C LEU A 153 -0.93 -5.77 -16.41
N ASP A 154 -0.05 -6.51 -17.09
CA ASP A 154 0.95 -5.89 -17.98
C ASP A 154 0.26 -5.25 -19.18
N GLY A 155 0.44 -3.94 -19.34
CA GLY A 155 -0.21 -3.15 -20.37
C GLY A 155 -1.49 -2.42 -19.93
N GLU A 156 -2.09 -2.82 -18.79
CA GLU A 156 -3.28 -2.17 -18.26
C GLU A 156 -2.97 -0.81 -17.62
N HIS A 157 -3.91 0.13 -17.74
CA HIS A 157 -3.80 1.47 -17.18
C HIS A 157 -4.89 1.68 -16.15
N ILE A 158 -4.51 1.75 -14.89
CA ILE A 158 -5.45 1.81 -13.78
C ILE A 158 -5.33 3.15 -13.08
N ALA A 159 -6.45 3.86 -12.94
CA ALA A 159 -6.51 5.08 -12.15
C ALA A 159 -6.96 4.75 -10.72
N VAL A 160 -6.17 5.18 -9.72
CA VAL A 160 -6.55 5.03 -8.32
C VAL A 160 -6.32 6.33 -7.58
N TRP A 161 -7.11 6.60 -6.54
CA TRP A 161 -6.83 7.72 -5.65
C TRP A 161 -7.28 7.45 -4.23
N GLN A 162 -6.49 8.00 -3.31
CA GLN A 162 -6.70 7.95 -1.89
C GLN A 162 -7.60 9.11 -1.44
N SER A 163 -8.91 8.91 -1.38
CA SER A 163 -9.88 9.87 -0.85
C SER A 163 -9.66 11.33 -1.29
N HIS A 164 -9.77 12.24 -0.35
CA HIS A 164 -9.59 13.67 -0.52
C HIS A 164 -8.16 14.10 -0.13
N GLY A 165 -7.97 15.41 0.04
CA GLY A 165 -6.78 16.03 0.60
C GLY A 165 -7.13 17.36 1.20
N ARG A 166 -6.14 18.02 1.77
CA ARG A 166 -6.30 19.34 2.38
C ARG A 166 -6.69 20.36 1.30
N TYR A 167 -7.77 21.11 1.56
CA TYR A 167 -8.30 22.08 0.63
C TYR A 167 -8.43 23.46 1.27
N TYR A 168 -8.49 24.50 0.44
CA TYR A 168 -8.75 25.87 0.91
C TYR A 168 -10.27 26.12 1.02
N ASN A 169 -10.73 26.35 2.26
CA ASN A 169 -12.11 26.70 2.52
C ASN A 169 -12.35 28.19 2.23
N MET A 170 -13.03 28.47 1.11
CA MET A 170 -13.31 29.84 0.64
C MET A 170 -14.12 30.68 1.65
N ARG A 171 -14.93 30.04 2.51
CA ARG A 171 -15.75 30.75 3.51
C ARG A 171 -14.99 31.05 4.79
N LYS A 172 -14.10 30.12 5.21
CA LYS A 172 -13.28 30.29 6.42
C LYS A 172 -11.96 31.02 6.15
N HIS A 173 -11.61 31.18 4.87
CA HIS A 173 -10.33 31.71 4.40
C HIS A 173 -9.13 30.98 4.98
N ASP A 174 -9.23 29.64 5.05
CA ASP A 174 -8.18 28.81 5.64
C ASP A 174 -8.09 27.43 5.00
N TRP A 175 -6.93 26.78 5.14
CA TRP A 175 -6.68 25.42 4.70
C TRP A 175 -7.15 24.43 5.75
N GLN A 176 -7.90 23.41 5.34
CA GLN A 176 -8.43 22.41 6.26
C GLN A 176 -8.56 21.03 5.59
N TRP A 177 -8.59 19.99 6.41
CA TRP A 177 -8.99 18.66 5.97
C TRP A 177 -10.48 18.61 5.66
N GLN A 178 -10.89 17.68 4.82
CA GLN A 178 -12.31 17.49 4.52
C GLN A 178 -13.07 16.79 5.65
N ARG A 179 -12.35 16.02 6.48
CA ARG A 179 -12.92 15.24 7.57
C ARG A 179 -12.29 15.56 8.93
N PRO A 180 -13.00 15.27 10.03
CA PRO A 180 -12.53 15.54 11.39
C PRO A 180 -11.34 14.63 11.74
N ARG A 181 -10.53 15.10 12.71
CA ARG A 181 -9.41 14.35 13.31
C ARG A 181 -9.90 13.53 14.49
N LEU A 182 -10.01 12.23 14.31
CA LEU A 182 -10.50 11.30 15.33
C LEU A 182 -9.55 10.11 15.46
N TYR A 183 -9.34 9.65 16.69
CA TYR A 183 -8.55 8.45 16.95
C TYR A 183 -7.16 8.48 16.28
N CYS A 184 -6.47 9.61 16.44
CA CYS A 184 -5.16 9.93 15.92
C CYS A 184 -5.05 10.10 14.39
N THR A 185 -6.14 10.06 13.61
CA THR A 185 -6.13 10.19 12.15
C THR A 185 -7.27 11.06 11.60
N CYS A 186 -7.32 11.22 10.30
CA CYS A 186 -8.47 11.65 9.52
C CYS A 186 -8.55 10.82 8.23
N GLU A 187 -9.69 10.81 7.56
CA GLU A 187 -9.89 10.02 6.34
C GLU A 187 -8.79 10.26 5.32
N ASP A 188 -8.46 11.53 5.07
CA ASP A 188 -7.51 11.98 4.05
C ASP A 188 -6.10 11.43 4.21
N LEU A 189 -5.65 11.23 5.44
CA LEU A 189 -4.36 10.62 5.79
C LEU A 189 -4.46 9.09 5.88
N PHE A 190 -5.57 8.60 6.43
CA PHE A 190 -5.73 7.18 6.71
C PHE A 190 -5.81 6.34 5.42
N THR A 191 -6.60 6.80 4.43
CA THR A 191 -6.72 6.12 3.13
C THR A 191 -5.40 6.11 2.36
N PHE A 192 -4.59 7.17 2.47
CA PHE A 192 -3.26 7.21 1.88
C PHE A 192 -2.40 6.02 2.34
N SER A 193 -2.47 5.66 3.62
CA SER A 193 -1.66 4.58 4.21
C SER A 193 -2.04 3.16 3.74
N PHE A 194 -3.11 3.00 3.00
CA PHE A 194 -3.49 1.76 2.30
C PHE A 194 -3.09 1.82 0.82
N VAL A 195 -3.43 2.94 0.17
CA VAL A 195 -3.33 3.03 -1.29
C VAL A 195 -1.88 3.12 -1.75
N VAL A 196 -1.10 4.03 -1.19
CA VAL A 196 0.26 4.30 -1.66
C VAL A 196 1.26 3.19 -1.30
N PRO A 197 1.32 2.67 -0.05
CA PRO A 197 2.29 1.63 0.29
C PRO A 197 1.85 0.20 -0.07
N TYR A 198 0.58 -0.05 -0.40
CA TYR A 198 0.10 -1.41 -0.65
C TYR A 198 -0.64 -1.57 -2.00
N ILE A 199 -1.74 -0.82 -2.25
CA ILE A 199 -2.54 -1.01 -3.48
C ILE A 199 -1.71 -0.72 -4.72
N ILE A 200 -1.10 0.46 -4.81
CA ILE A 200 -0.28 0.87 -5.96
C ILE A 200 0.86 -0.12 -6.21
N PRO A 201 1.70 -0.48 -5.21
CA PRO A 201 2.76 -1.48 -5.43
C PRO A 201 2.24 -2.86 -5.84
N MET A 202 1.07 -3.32 -5.34
CA MET A 202 0.49 -4.60 -5.77
C MET A 202 0.09 -4.57 -7.24
N LEU A 203 -0.54 -3.48 -7.70
CA LEU A 203 -0.92 -3.31 -9.10
C LEU A 203 0.30 -3.19 -10.02
N GLU A 204 1.30 -2.39 -9.64
CA GLU A 204 2.54 -2.21 -10.40
C GLU A 204 3.40 -3.48 -10.41
N ASN A 205 3.43 -4.25 -9.33
CA ASN A 205 4.09 -5.56 -9.28
C ASN A 205 3.43 -6.59 -10.20
N ALA A 206 2.15 -6.42 -10.50
CA ALA A 206 1.42 -7.22 -11.50
C ALA A 206 1.52 -6.65 -12.92
N GLY A 207 2.21 -5.53 -13.12
CA GLY A 207 2.52 -4.95 -14.43
C GLY A 207 1.72 -3.71 -14.82
N ALA A 208 0.72 -3.30 -14.05
CA ALA A 208 -0.11 -2.14 -14.38
C ALA A 208 0.69 -0.84 -14.41
N VAL A 209 0.28 0.06 -15.30
CA VAL A 209 0.62 1.48 -15.26
C VAL A 209 -0.41 2.17 -14.36
N VAL A 210 0.00 2.58 -13.17
CA VAL A 210 -0.91 3.15 -12.18
C VAL A 210 -0.81 4.67 -12.17
N TYR A 211 -1.94 5.33 -12.46
CA TYR A 211 -2.08 6.78 -12.38
C TYR A 211 -2.84 7.20 -11.11
N THR A 212 -2.42 8.30 -10.50
CA THR A 212 -3.17 8.93 -9.42
C THR A 212 -3.28 10.44 -9.64
N PRO A 213 -4.48 11.02 -9.55
CA PRO A 213 -4.68 12.46 -9.67
C PRO A 213 -4.18 13.26 -8.46
N ARG A 214 -3.81 12.59 -7.36
CA ARG A 214 -3.11 13.17 -6.22
C ARG A 214 -1.65 12.75 -6.23
N GLU A 215 -0.76 13.59 -5.68
CA GLU A 215 0.66 13.24 -5.56
C GLU A 215 0.83 11.98 -4.69
N ARG A 216 1.68 11.06 -5.14
CA ARG A 216 2.00 9.79 -4.45
C ARG A 216 3.33 9.81 -3.70
N ASP A 217 4.24 10.72 -4.08
CA ASP A 217 5.55 10.81 -3.45
C ASP A 217 5.51 11.64 -2.18
N THR A 218 6.04 11.07 -1.11
CA THR A 218 6.10 11.73 0.20
C THR A 218 7.35 12.61 0.36
N GLN A 219 8.26 12.64 -0.61
CA GLN A 219 9.44 13.49 -0.61
C GLN A 219 9.03 14.97 -0.62
N VAL A 220 9.44 15.71 0.40
CA VAL A 220 9.13 17.14 0.52
C VAL A 220 9.99 18.04 -0.37
N ASN A 221 11.15 17.56 -0.77
CA ASN A 221 11.97 18.25 -1.75
C ASN A 221 11.41 17.99 -3.16
N GLU A 222 11.47 19.01 -4.01
CA GLU A 222 11.16 18.93 -5.42
C GLU A 222 12.22 19.67 -6.20
N LEU A 223 12.71 19.07 -7.26
CA LEU A 223 13.64 19.68 -8.20
C LEU A 223 13.09 19.49 -9.59
N ILE A 224 13.07 20.55 -10.36
CA ILE A 224 12.63 20.50 -11.75
C ILE A 224 13.74 21.04 -12.63
N VAL A 225 14.26 20.16 -13.45
CA VAL A 225 15.23 20.50 -14.49
C VAL A 225 14.48 20.63 -15.80
N ASP A 226 14.62 21.78 -16.44
CA ASP A 226 13.81 22.21 -17.58
C ASP A 226 14.69 22.71 -18.71
N ASN A 227 14.19 22.60 -19.95
CA ASN A 227 14.91 23.07 -21.15
C ASN A 227 14.88 24.60 -21.33
N ASP A 228 13.98 25.34 -20.69
CA ASP A 228 13.76 26.76 -20.95
C ASP A 228 14.73 27.69 -20.20
N ALA A 229 15.27 27.27 -19.07
CA ALA A 229 16.23 28.04 -18.32
C ALA A 229 17.15 27.20 -17.44
N PRO A 230 18.41 27.57 -17.22
CA PRO A 230 19.21 26.97 -16.16
C PRO A 230 18.54 27.30 -14.82
N THR A 231 18.04 26.28 -14.11
CA THR A 231 17.42 26.42 -12.82
C THR A 231 18.44 26.23 -11.70
N VAL A 232 18.12 26.70 -10.51
CA VAL A 232 18.88 26.35 -9.30
C VAL A 232 18.83 24.87 -8.99
N ASP A 233 17.87 24.16 -9.58
CA ASP A 233 17.52 22.77 -9.33
C ASP A 233 18.41 21.78 -10.09
N GLY A 234 19.11 22.24 -11.14
CA GLY A 234 19.97 21.35 -11.93
C GLY A 234 20.39 21.89 -13.28
N PHE A 235 20.82 21.00 -14.15
CA PHE A 235 21.37 21.34 -15.47
C PHE A 235 20.68 20.53 -16.57
N TYR A 236 20.15 21.23 -17.57
CA TYR A 236 19.72 20.64 -18.82
C TYR A 236 20.83 20.75 -19.87
N ALA A 237 21.02 19.72 -20.67
CA ALA A 237 21.89 19.74 -21.84
C ALA A 237 21.35 18.86 -22.95
N GLU A 238 21.55 19.27 -24.20
CA GLU A 238 21.09 18.53 -25.37
C GLU A 238 22.12 18.55 -26.50
N ASP A 239 22.12 17.50 -27.33
CA ASP A 239 22.92 17.46 -28.56
C ASP A 239 22.35 18.42 -29.63
N PRO A 240 23.19 18.95 -30.57
CA PRO A 240 22.76 19.95 -31.56
C PRO A 240 21.66 19.54 -32.53
N ALA A 241 21.24 18.25 -32.53
CA ALA A 241 20.18 17.77 -33.40
C ALA A 241 18.78 18.13 -32.87
N TRP A 242 18.64 18.45 -31.57
CA TRP A 242 17.41 18.87 -30.97
C TRP A 242 16.98 20.26 -31.47
N GLN A 243 15.68 20.43 -31.64
CA GLN A 243 15.05 21.64 -32.13
C GLN A 243 13.82 22.00 -31.30
N ASP A 244 13.43 23.27 -31.30
CA ASP A 244 12.16 23.71 -30.73
C ASP A 244 10.97 23.06 -31.45
N THR A 245 9.94 22.61 -30.71
CA THR A 245 8.68 22.11 -31.32
C THR A 245 7.87 23.24 -31.96
N GLY A 246 8.08 24.50 -31.59
CA GLY A 246 7.21 25.62 -31.90
C GLY A 246 5.90 25.67 -31.10
N GLY A 247 5.73 24.75 -30.16
CA GLY A 247 4.57 24.63 -29.25
C GLY A 247 4.89 25.08 -27.84
N ARG A 248 3.87 24.98 -26.93
CA ARG A 248 4.02 25.24 -25.51
C ARG A 248 4.58 24.01 -24.79
N GLY A 249 5.33 24.25 -23.73
CA GLY A 249 5.85 23.26 -22.81
C GLY A 249 5.73 23.73 -21.36
N PHE A 250 6.31 22.99 -20.46
CA PHE A 250 6.42 23.36 -19.07
C PHE A 250 7.50 24.46 -18.89
N ALA A 251 7.29 25.33 -17.89
CA ALA A 251 8.38 26.14 -17.34
C ALA A 251 8.18 26.34 -15.84
N HIS A 252 9.23 26.13 -15.07
CA HIS A 252 9.24 26.46 -13.64
C HIS A 252 9.44 27.98 -13.45
N ALA A 253 8.47 28.76 -13.92
CA ALA A 253 8.57 30.22 -13.96
C ALA A 253 8.42 30.89 -12.59
N TYR A 254 7.75 30.26 -11.64
CA TYR A 254 7.38 30.85 -10.35
C TYR A 254 7.56 29.86 -9.20
N ALA A 255 7.99 30.35 -8.04
CA ALA A 255 8.00 29.58 -6.80
C ALA A 255 6.57 29.32 -6.24
N THR A 256 5.62 30.18 -6.63
CA THR A 256 4.21 30.10 -6.19
C THR A 256 3.30 30.40 -7.38
N TYR A 257 2.36 29.52 -7.64
CA TYR A 257 1.42 29.65 -8.74
C TYR A 257 0.09 30.24 -8.25
N ALA A 258 -0.41 31.23 -9.03
CA ALA A 258 -1.72 31.76 -8.78
C ALA A 258 -2.81 30.72 -9.10
N ALA A 259 -4.00 30.90 -8.53
CA ALA A 259 -5.17 30.17 -8.96
C ALA A 259 -5.33 30.30 -10.48
N ARG A 260 -5.56 29.20 -11.19
CA ARG A 260 -5.74 29.12 -12.65
C ARG A 260 -4.49 29.29 -13.52
N SER A 261 -3.30 29.53 -12.98
CA SER A 261 -2.07 29.44 -13.79
C SER A 261 -1.75 27.99 -14.13
N ASN A 262 -1.30 27.76 -15.36
CA ASN A 262 -0.90 26.44 -15.84
C ASN A 262 0.58 26.45 -16.23
N PRO A 263 1.47 25.75 -15.51
CA PRO A 263 2.91 25.80 -15.79
C PRO A 263 3.29 25.21 -17.15
N PHE A 264 2.43 24.36 -17.75
CA PHE A 264 2.65 23.78 -19.09
C PHE A 264 2.30 24.75 -20.25
N HIS A 265 1.93 25.99 -19.94
CA HIS A 265 1.71 27.04 -20.93
C HIS A 265 2.82 28.09 -20.96
N ASP A 266 3.75 28.03 -20.02
CA ASP A 266 4.73 29.10 -19.76
C ASP A 266 6.07 28.84 -20.44
N GLY A 267 6.33 27.61 -20.90
CA GLY A 267 7.60 27.14 -21.48
C GLY A 267 7.48 26.65 -22.92
N THR A 268 8.56 26.05 -23.40
CA THR A 268 8.74 25.44 -24.72
C THR A 268 9.06 23.94 -24.57
N ALA A 269 8.97 23.19 -25.66
CA ALA A 269 9.37 21.79 -25.70
C ALA A 269 10.34 21.54 -26.85
N ARG A 270 11.17 20.52 -26.73
CA ARG A 270 12.18 20.12 -27.69
C ARG A 270 11.74 18.90 -28.49
N GLN A 271 12.21 18.77 -29.74
CA GLN A 271 12.00 17.58 -30.56
C GLN A 271 13.26 17.21 -31.33
N VAL A 272 13.38 15.93 -31.63
CA VAL A 272 14.43 15.39 -32.48
C VAL A 272 13.87 14.24 -33.33
N LYS A 273 14.41 14.09 -34.55
CA LYS A 273 14.04 12.96 -35.40
C LYS A 273 14.51 11.63 -34.77
N ALA A 274 13.60 10.67 -34.73
CA ALA A 274 13.90 9.31 -34.27
C ALA A 274 14.87 8.60 -35.22
N VAL A 275 15.74 7.77 -34.66
CA VAL A 275 16.71 6.92 -35.38
C VAL A 275 16.68 5.51 -34.83
N GLY A 276 16.96 4.52 -35.68
CA GLY A 276 17.11 3.14 -35.24
C GLY A 276 18.39 2.93 -34.41
N ALA A 277 18.44 1.81 -33.68
CA ALA A 277 19.56 1.44 -32.81
C ALA A 277 20.92 1.55 -33.53
N GLY A 278 21.88 2.20 -32.89
CA GLY A 278 23.25 2.40 -33.37
C GLY A 278 23.41 3.45 -34.48
N GLN A 279 22.40 4.25 -34.78
CA GLN A 279 22.43 5.28 -35.79
C GLN A 279 22.43 6.67 -35.13
N GLY A 280 23.53 7.39 -35.14
CA GLY A 280 23.62 8.84 -34.85
C GLY A 280 22.78 9.31 -33.65
N LEU A 281 23.00 8.74 -32.47
CA LEU A 281 22.22 9.05 -31.28
C LEU A 281 22.36 10.51 -30.88
N ALA A 282 21.24 11.18 -30.63
CA ALA A 282 21.15 12.48 -30.02
C ALA A 282 20.53 12.34 -28.62
N ARG A 283 21.11 12.98 -27.63
CA ARG A 283 20.71 12.90 -26.23
C ARG A 283 20.21 14.23 -25.72
N ALA A 284 19.22 14.17 -24.81
CA ALA A 284 18.89 15.23 -23.88
C ALA A 284 19.09 14.69 -22.45
N THR A 285 19.65 15.51 -21.56
CA THR A 285 20.00 15.11 -20.20
C THR A 285 19.52 16.13 -19.18
N TRP A 286 18.98 15.62 -18.07
CA TRP A 286 18.52 16.40 -16.91
C TRP A 286 19.30 15.92 -15.68
N THR A 287 20.23 16.75 -15.21
CA THR A 287 21.08 16.45 -14.05
C THR A 287 20.61 17.27 -12.85
N PRO A 288 19.97 16.64 -11.84
CA PRO A 288 19.45 17.36 -10.67
C PRO A 288 20.57 17.76 -9.71
N ARG A 289 20.33 18.83 -8.94
CA ARG A 289 21.12 19.19 -7.76
C ARG A 289 20.36 18.75 -6.50
N ILE A 290 20.54 17.51 -6.10
CA ILE A 290 19.82 16.88 -4.98
C ILE A 290 20.17 17.59 -3.65
N PRO A 291 19.21 18.18 -2.90
CA PRO A 291 19.49 18.93 -1.68
C PRO A 291 19.83 18.06 -0.46
N ALA A 292 19.34 16.81 -0.45
CA ALA A 292 19.65 15.81 0.56
C ALA A 292 19.55 14.43 -0.07
N GLY A 293 20.49 13.55 0.23
CA GLY A 293 20.46 12.17 -0.25
C GLY A 293 19.18 11.45 0.21
N GLY A 294 18.56 10.69 -0.68
CA GLY A 294 17.29 10.01 -0.36
C GLY A 294 16.58 9.48 -1.59
N ARG A 295 15.33 9.04 -1.38
CA ARG A 295 14.50 8.52 -2.46
C ARG A 295 13.61 9.64 -3.01
N TYR A 296 13.57 9.74 -4.34
CA TYR A 296 12.80 10.71 -5.11
C TYR A 296 12.03 10.00 -6.21
N ALA A 297 10.73 10.27 -6.32
CA ALA A 297 9.99 9.91 -7.52
C ALA A 297 10.50 10.72 -8.71
N VAL A 298 10.63 10.06 -9.86
CA VAL A 298 11.04 10.68 -11.12
C VAL A 298 9.84 10.75 -12.05
N TYR A 299 9.56 11.97 -12.50
CA TYR A 299 8.51 12.26 -13.48
C TYR A 299 9.12 12.94 -14.69
N VAL A 300 8.64 12.59 -15.86
CA VAL A 300 9.02 13.25 -17.12
C VAL A 300 7.82 13.96 -17.72
N SER A 301 8.08 15.03 -18.47
CA SER A 301 7.10 15.64 -19.35
C SER A 301 7.60 15.69 -20.79
N TYR A 302 6.67 15.75 -21.72
CA TYR A 302 6.89 15.84 -23.15
C TYR A 302 5.62 16.37 -23.84
N VAL A 303 5.70 16.69 -25.11
CA VAL A 303 4.56 17.11 -25.92
C VAL A 303 4.19 15.98 -26.90
N THR A 304 2.92 15.60 -26.96
CA THR A 304 2.43 14.68 -27.98
C THR A 304 2.25 15.42 -29.31
N LEU A 305 2.94 14.97 -30.36
CA LEU A 305 2.80 15.44 -31.71
C LEU A 305 2.17 14.33 -32.58
N PRO A 306 1.56 14.67 -33.74
CA PRO A 306 0.93 13.68 -34.61
C PRO A 306 1.85 12.55 -35.11
N ASN A 307 3.14 12.77 -35.08
CA ASN A 307 4.19 11.85 -35.49
C ASN A 307 5.12 11.45 -34.33
N SER A 308 4.71 11.59 -33.07
CA SER A 308 5.46 11.12 -31.91
C SER A 308 5.64 9.60 -31.96
N VAL A 309 6.79 9.14 -31.44
CA VAL A 309 7.08 7.71 -31.23
C VAL A 309 6.27 7.14 -30.06
N ASP A 310 6.09 5.82 -30.02
CA ASP A 310 5.45 5.14 -28.90
C ASP A 310 6.43 4.38 -27.98
N ASP A 311 7.74 4.59 -28.20
CA ASP A 311 8.80 3.88 -27.50
C ASP A 311 10.00 4.79 -27.13
N ALA A 312 9.78 6.06 -26.81
CA ALA A 312 10.83 7.00 -26.44
C ALA A 312 11.69 6.45 -25.28
N HIS A 313 13.02 6.43 -25.48
CA HIS A 313 13.95 5.73 -24.60
C HIS A 313 14.52 6.63 -23.50
N TYR A 314 13.97 6.53 -22.29
CA TYR A 314 14.45 7.21 -21.08
C TYR A 314 15.35 6.30 -20.25
N ILE A 315 16.39 6.86 -19.67
CA ILE A 315 17.33 6.19 -18.75
C ILE A 315 17.39 7.00 -17.47
N VAL A 316 17.01 6.40 -16.35
CA VAL A 316 17.19 6.99 -15.02
C VAL A 316 18.47 6.44 -14.42
N ARG A 317 19.43 7.32 -14.12
CA ARG A 317 20.71 6.98 -13.48
C ARG A 317 20.66 7.32 -12.02
N HIS A 318 20.80 6.32 -11.16
CA HIS A 318 20.60 6.42 -9.71
C HIS A 318 21.59 5.54 -8.95
N LYS A 319 21.55 5.54 -7.62
CA LYS A 319 22.50 4.76 -6.77
C LYS A 319 22.52 3.25 -7.04
N GLY A 320 21.45 2.67 -7.59
CA GLY A 320 21.36 1.24 -7.96
C GLY A 320 21.80 0.93 -9.38
N GLY A 321 22.21 1.95 -10.17
CA GLY A 321 22.61 1.81 -11.57
C GLY A 321 21.67 2.51 -12.55
N ASP A 322 21.63 2.04 -13.77
CA ASP A 322 20.79 2.60 -14.82
C ASP A 322 19.50 1.80 -14.95
N THR A 323 18.35 2.48 -14.92
CA THR A 323 17.04 1.87 -15.17
C THR A 323 16.43 2.45 -16.43
N HIS A 324 16.10 1.59 -17.39
CA HIS A 324 15.63 1.95 -18.72
C HIS A 324 14.13 1.86 -18.84
N PHE A 325 13.52 2.84 -19.52
CA PHE A 325 12.09 2.90 -19.79
C PHE A 325 11.82 3.16 -21.26
N ARG A 326 10.73 2.61 -21.77
CA ARG A 326 10.09 3.04 -23.01
C ARG A 326 8.81 3.78 -22.64
N VAL A 327 8.66 5.00 -23.14
CA VAL A 327 7.49 5.87 -22.89
C VAL A 327 6.77 6.13 -24.21
N ASN A 328 5.48 5.84 -24.20
CA ASN A 328 4.62 6.10 -25.36
C ASN A 328 4.25 7.58 -25.41
N GLN A 329 4.95 8.34 -26.25
CA GLN A 329 4.72 9.78 -26.43
C GLN A 329 3.51 10.12 -27.33
N ARG A 330 2.80 9.12 -27.85
CA ARG A 330 1.52 9.31 -28.55
C ARG A 330 0.37 9.57 -27.60
N MET A 331 0.54 9.39 -26.31
CA MET A 331 -0.42 9.62 -25.25
C MET A 331 0.19 10.41 -24.09
N GLY A 332 -0.63 11.02 -23.26
CA GLY A 332 -0.22 11.60 -21.96
C GLY A 332 0.73 12.80 -22.04
N GLY A 333 0.85 13.50 -23.18
CA GLY A 333 1.69 14.70 -23.30
C GLY A 333 1.21 15.89 -22.48
N SER A 334 2.09 16.82 -22.18
CA SER A 334 1.87 18.04 -21.39
C SER A 334 1.29 17.76 -20.00
N THR A 335 1.85 16.75 -19.33
CA THR A 335 1.59 16.40 -17.92
C THR A 335 2.79 15.67 -17.34
N TRP A 336 2.77 15.42 -16.03
CA TRP A 336 3.78 14.62 -15.34
C TRP A 336 3.52 13.13 -15.48
N VAL A 337 4.51 12.41 -16.03
CA VAL A 337 4.46 10.96 -16.25
C VAL A 337 5.46 10.28 -15.32
N TYR A 338 4.98 9.47 -14.40
CA TYR A 338 5.78 8.78 -13.39
C TYR A 338 6.58 7.63 -14.00
N LEU A 339 7.87 7.58 -13.75
CA LEU A 339 8.76 6.49 -14.16
C LEU A 339 9.07 5.51 -13.02
N GLY A 340 9.31 6.03 -11.81
CA GLY A 340 9.70 5.21 -10.65
C GLY A 340 10.22 6.09 -9.51
N THR A 341 10.52 5.47 -8.36
CA THR A 341 11.14 6.13 -7.21
C THR A 341 12.53 5.55 -6.96
N PHE A 342 13.57 6.38 -7.02
CA PHE A 342 14.98 6.00 -7.02
C PHE A 342 15.76 6.72 -5.94
N ALA A 343 16.84 6.10 -5.45
CA ALA A 343 17.76 6.73 -4.51
C ALA A 343 18.82 7.56 -5.26
N PHE A 344 19.06 8.77 -4.76
CA PHE A 344 20.07 9.71 -5.26
C PHE A 344 20.96 10.16 -4.11
N ASP A 345 22.24 10.47 -4.43
CA ASP A 345 23.16 11.12 -3.51
C ASP A 345 22.92 12.63 -3.48
N GLU A 346 23.28 13.26 -2.36
CA GLU A 346 23.27 14.71 -2.22
C GLU A 346 24.21 15.39 -3.24
N GLY A 347 23.80 16.53 -3.73
CA GLY A 347 24.56 17.38 -4.65
C GLY A 347 24.35 17.02 -6.13
N VAL A 348 25.32 17.40 -6.95
CA VAL A 348 25.38 17.08 -8.38
C VAL A 348 26.28 15.86 -8.54
N GLY A 349 25.69 14.68 -8.51
CA GLY A 349 26.44 13.43 -8.69
C GLY A 349 26.87 13.24 -10.15
N ALA A 350 28.11 12.83 -10.38
CA ALA A 350 28.54 12.44 -11.71
C ALA A 350 27.79 11.19 -12.13
N GLY A 351 26.91 11.32 -13.13
CA GLY A 351 26.14 10.20 -13.67
C GLY A 351 24.80 9.95 -13.02
N GLN A 352 24.27 10.80 -12.14
CA GLN A 352 22.87 10.69 -11.71
C GLN A 352 21.97 11.72 -12.40
N GLY A 353 20.73 11.30 -12.70
CA GLY A 353 19.74 12.11 -13.42
C GLY A 353 18.95 11.30 -14.43
N VAL A 354 18.43 11.98 -15.44
CA VAL A 354 17.65 11.36 -16.52
C VAL A 354 18.30 11.68 -17.86
N GLU A 355 18.37 10.69 -18.73
CA GLU A 355 18.78 10.82 -20.13
C GLU A 355 17.63 10.34 -21.02
N LEU A 356 17.35 11.10 -22.09
CA LEU A 356 16.46 10.70 -23.18
C LEU A 356 17.28 10.60 -24.44
N THR A 357 17.15 9.49 -25.15
CA THR A 357 17.77 9.31 -26.47
C THR A 357 16.71 9.38 -27.56
N ASN A 358 17.14 9.71 -28.79
CA ASN A 358 16.26 9.63 -29.97
C ASN A 358 16.19 8.23 -30.58
N GLU A 359 16.66 7.20 -29.87
CA GLU A 359 16.54 5.80 -30.30
C GLU A 359 15.10 5.33 -30.20
N SER A 360 14.59 4.82 -31.32
CA SER A 360 13.24 4.28 -31.44
C SER A 360 13.17 3.20 -32.51
N ASP A 361 12.36 2.20 -32.30
CA ASP A 361 12.07 1.12 -33.27
C ASP A 361 11.06 1.58 -34.32
N VAL A 362 10.38 2.71 -34.09
CA VAL A 362 9.41 3.31 -35.03
C VAL A 362 9.91 4.65 -35.55
N GLY A 363 9.45 5.02 -36.75
CA GLY A 363 9.79 6.31 -37.34
C GLY A 363 8.95 7.43 -36.73
N GLY A 364 9.50 8.63 -36.64
CA GLY A 364 8.80 9.80 -36.10
C GLY A 364 9.73 10.78 -35.39
N VAL A 365 9.21 11.40 -34.36
CA VAL A 365 9.95 12.33 -33.51
C VAL A 365 9.87 11.93 -32.04
N VAL A 366 10.97 12.14 -31.33
CA VAL A 366 11.04 12.09 -29.87
C VAL A 366 10.93 13.52 -29.37
N THR A 367 10.10 13.77 -28.37
CA THR A 367 9.93 15.08 -27.75
C THR A 367 10.46 15.08 -26.31
N ALA A 368 10.97 16.22 -25.86
CA ALA A 368 11.53 16.44 -24.55
C ALA A 368 11.00 17.75 -23.95
N ASP A 369 10.85 17.80 -22.64
CA ASP A 369 10.43 18.97 -21.90
C ASP A 369 11.12 18.94 -20.53
N ALA A 370 10.44 18.98 -19.41
CA ALA A 370 11.03 18.98 -18.07
C ALA A 370 11.10 17.59 -17.43
N VAL A 371 11.99 17.44 -16.45
CA VAL A 371 12.05 16.29 -15.54
C VAL A 371 11.93 16.78 -14.09
N ARG A 372 11.03 16.17 -13.34
CA ARG A 372 10.75 16.46 -11.94
C ARG A 372 11.24 15.31 -11.06
N PHE A 373 11.98 15.66 -10.00
CA PHE A 373 12.46 14.76 -8.97
C PHE A 373 11.80 15.13 -7.63
N GLY A 374 11.03 14.22 -7.07
CA GLY A 374 10.33 14.38 -5.79
C GLY A 374 8.91 14.95 -5.91
N GLY A 375 8.13 14.76 -4.85
CA GLY A 375 6.74 15.19 -4.74
C GLY A 375 6.59 16.68 -4.45
N GLY A 376 7.44 17.19 -3.55
CA GLY A 376 7.50 18.60 -3.19
C GLY A 376 6.42 19.09 -2.23
N MET A 377 6.51 20.38 -1.94
CA MET A 377 5.51 21.12 -1.16
C MET A 377 4.41 21.68 -2.06
N GLY A 378 3.22 21.90 -1.49
CA GLY A 378 2.16 22.61 -2.19
C GLY A 378 2.57 24.02 -2.58
N ASN A 379 2.41 24.37 -3.85
CA ASN A 379 2.86 25.64 -4.43
C ASN A 379 1.74 26.48 -5.07
N VAL A 380 0.47 26.05 -4.91
CA VAL A 380 -0.68 26.82 -5.42
C VAL A 380 -1.24 27.73 -4.33
N ALA A 381 -1.21 29.04 -4.57
CA ALA A 381 -1.71 30.03 -3.63
C ALA A 381 -3.22 30.22 -3.75
N ARG A 382 -3.91 30.28 -2.59
CA ARG A 382 -5.36 30.50 -2.51
C ARG A 382 -5.69 31.72 -1.65
N GLY A 383 -6.90 32.22 -1.78
CA GLY A 383 -7.39 33.38 -1.00
C GLY A 383 -6.74 34.71 -1.38
N THR A 384 -6.35 34.89 -2.63
CA THR A 384 -5.76 36.14 -3.13
C THR A 384 -6.76 37.27 -3.03
N SER A 385 -6.40 38.32 -2.31
CA SER A 385 -7.00 39.64 -2.47
C SER A 385 -6.10 40.49 -3.38
N ARG A 386 -6.61 41.60 -3.91
CA ARG A 386 -5.78 42.56 -4.67
C ARG A 386 -4.57 43.10 -3.88
N MET A 387 -4.51 42.83 -2.57
CA MET A 387 -3.51 43.36 -1.63
C MET A 387 -2.67 42.29 -0.91
N SER A 388 -2.98 41.01 -1.07
CA SER A 388 -2.20 39.89 -0.48
C SER A 388 -1.92 38.80 -1.49
N GLY A 389 -0.70 38.31 -1.55
CA GLY A 389 -0.21 37.31 -2.52
C GLY A 389 -0.79 35.91 -2.38
N GLY A 390 -1.89 35.75 -1.64
CA GLY A 390 -2.47 34.42 -1.35
C GLY A 390 -1.70 33.64 -0.27
N ARG A 391 -2.27 32.52 0.16
CA ARG A 391 -1.68 31.62 1.17
C ARG A 391 -1.46 30.24 0.55
N LEU A 392 -0.28 29.69 0.74
CA LEU A 392 0.02 28.29 0.48
C LEU A 392 -0.56 27.43 1.61
N SER A 393 -0.72 26.13 1.34
CA SER A 393 -1.15 25.17 2.38
C SER A 393 -0.12 25.01 3.50
N GLY A 394 1.17 25.18 3.16
CA GLY A 394 2.29 24.85 4.03
C GLY A 394 2.50 23.34 4.22
N MET A 395 1.83 22.51 3.41
CA MET A 395 1.87 21.06 3.48
C MET A 395 2.56 20.46 2.26
N PRO A 396 3.10 19.22 2.36
CA PRO A 396 3.55 18.47 1.20
C PRO A 396 2.40 18.27 0.19
N ARG A 397 2.72 18.26 -1.11
CA ARG A 397 1.73 18.14 -2.18
C ARG A 397 0.90 16.87 -2.08
N TRP A 398 1.47 15.76 -1.61
CA TRP A 398 0.71 14.52 -1.41
C TRP A 398 -0.45 14.66 -0.41
N ALA A 399 -0.37 15.61 0.52
CA ALA A 399 -1.44 15.90 1.49
C ALA A 399 -2.50 16.86 0.95
N GLU A 400 -2.23 17.55 -0.15
CA GLU A 400 -3.18 18.47 -0.77
C GLU A 400 -4.25 17.74 -1.60
N ALA A 401 -5.37 18.39 -1.79
CA ALA A 401 -6.47 17.94 -2.62
C ALA A 401 -6.05 17.84 -4.11
N ALA A 402 -6.68 16.90 -4.83
CA ALA A 402 -6.37 16.60 -6.22
C ALA A 402 -6.47 17.82 -7.16
N ARG A 403 -7.34 18.78 -6.85
CA ARG A 403 -7.46 20.00 -7.66
C ARG A 403 -6.14 20.77 -7.80
N TYR A 404 -5.29 20.78 -6.77
CA TYR A 404 -3.99 21.47 -6.80
C TYR A 404 -2.94 20.65 -7.54
N SER A 405 -2.94 19.34 -7.34
CA SER A 405 -2.08 18.42 -8.09
C SER A 405 -2.43 18.42 -9.57
N SER A 406 -3.72 18.45 -9.92
CA SER A 406 -4.19 18.54 -11.32
C SER A 406 -3.76 19.86 -11.99
N GLN A 407 -3.84 20.99 -11.26
CA GLN A 407 -3.32 22.26 -11.75
C GLN A 407 -1.81 22.18 -12.00
N TRP A 408 -1.05 21.63 -11.06
CA TRP A 408 0.39 21.44 -11.18
C TRP A 408 0.79 20.46 -12.29
N ALA A 409 -0.12 19.51 -12.60
CA ALA A 409 0.03 18.55 -13.69
C ALA A 409 -0.47 19.05 -15.06
N GLY A 410 -0.73 20.34 -15.22
CA GLY A 410 -1.05 20.93 -16.52
C GLY A 410 -2.50 20.77 -16.99
N MET A 411 -3.40 20.36 -16.11
CA MET A 411 -4.82 20.29 -16.46
C MET A 411 -5.40 21.69 -16.67
N PRO A 412 -6.40 21.89 -17.53
CA PRO A 412 -7.09 23.17 -17.70
C PRO A 412 -7.95 23.51 -16.48
N ASP A 413 -8.24 24.80 -16.30
CA ASP A 413 -9.06 25.31 -15.20
C ASP A 413 -10.49 24.76 -15.18
N SER A 414 -11.04 24.39 -16.32
CA SER A 414 -12.32 23.68 -16.42
C SER A 414 -12.34 22.32 -15.70
N ILE A 415 -11.17 21.73 -15.39
CA ILE A 415 -11.01 20.48 -14.67
C ILE A 415 -10.74 20.77 -13.19
N PHE A 416 -9.67 21.48 -12.88
CA PHE A 416 -9.26 21.67 -11.49
C PHE A 416 -10.01 22.79 -10.76
N ASP A 417 -10.67 23.69 -11.47
CA ASP A 417 -11.41 24.81 -10.90
C ASP A 417 -12.86 24.90 -11.42
N TYR A 418 -13.52 23.74 -11.52
CA TYR A 418 -14.84 23.56 -12.11
C TYR A 418 -15.89 24.57 -11.61
N TYR A 419 -15.80 24.99 -10.35
CA TYR A 419 -16.67 26.01 -9.76
C TYR A 419 -16.07 27.43 -9.80
N GLU A 420 -15.14 27.70 -10.73
CA GLU A 420 -14.59 29.02 -11.03
C GLU A 420 -14.08 29.81 -9.82
N GLY A 421 -13.40 29.13 -8.90
CA GLY A 421 -12.85 29.69 -7.68
C GLY A 421 -13.86 29.91 -6.55
N ALA A 422 -15.12 29.52 -6.72
CA ALA A 422 -16.15 29.70 -5.70
C ALA A 422 -16.12 28.61 -4.61
N ASP A 423 -15.72 27.38 -4.95
CA ASP A 423 -15.79 26.24 -4.04
C ASP A 423 -14.70 25.20 -4.36
N ASP A 424 -13.58 25.25 -3.65
CA ASP A 424 -12.48 24.30 -3.81
C ASP A 424 -12.85 22.88 -3.36
N TYR A 425 -13.73 22.74 -2.38
CA TYR A 425 -14.23 21.44 -1.93
C TYR A 425 -14.95 20.68 -3.05
N ARG A 426 -15.90 21.36 -3.71
CA ARG A 426 -16.64 20.74 -4.82
C ARG A 426 -15.79 20.60 -6.08
N SER A 427 -14.90 21.55 -6.34
CA SER A 427 -13.96 21.46 -7.45
C SER A 427 -13.03 20.25 -7.28
N ASP A 428 -12.59 19.95 -6.07
CA ASP A 428 -11.76 18.77 -5.78
C ASP A 428 -12.49 17.45 -6.08
N ILE A 429 -13.75 17.32 -5.67
CA ILE A 429 -14.54 16.11 -5.96
C ILE A 429 -14.61 15.83 -7.48
N LEU A 430 -14.77 16.86 -8.29
CA LEU A 430 -14.87 16.71 -9.73
C LEU A 430 -13.52 16.65 -10.44
N SER A 431 -12.47 17.27 -9.89
CA SER A 431 -11.14 17.28 -10.52
C SER A 431 -10.56 15.88 -10.69
N ARG A 432 -10.80 14.98 -9.74
CA ARG A 432 -10.32 13.60 -9.79
C ARG A 432 -10.85 12.84 -11.02
N PRO A 433 -12.16 12.64 -11.18
CA PRO A 433 -12.69 11.94 -12.34
C PRO A 433 -12.53 12.74 -13.66
N LEU A 434 -12.59 14.06 -13.64
CA LEU A 434 -12.39 14.86 -14.84
C LEU A 434 -10.95 14.81 -15.36
N THR A 435 -9.96 14.74 -14.45
CA THR A 435 -8.55 14.52 -14.85
C THR A 435 -8.37 13.18 -15.54
N VAL A 436 -9.00 12.12 -15.02
CA VAL A 436 -8.97 10.79 -15.64
C VAL A 436 -9.64 10.83 -17.01
N ASN A 437 -10.84 11.43 -17.13
CA ASN A 437 -11.52 11.58 -18.41
C ASN A 437 -10.67 12.36 -19.42
N ARG A 438 -9.97 13.43 -18.99
CA ARG A 438 -9.07 14.20 -19.84
C ARG A 438 -7.92 13.36 -20.38
N LEU A 439 -7.29 12.58 -19.50
CA LEU A 439 -6.21 11.68 -19.89
C LEU A 439 -6.72 10.56 -20.81
N ALA A 440 -7.90 10.01 -20.53
CA ALA A 440 -8.52 8.92 -21.32
C ALA A 440 -9.09 9.35 -22.67
N GLY A 441 -9.47 10.63 -22.82
CA GLY A 441 -10.13 11.13 -24.02
C GLY A 441 -9.32 10.89 -25.29
N GLY A 442 -9.96 10.40 -26.34
CA GLY A 442 -9.35 10.02 -27.62
C GLY A 442 -8.74 8.60 -27.61
N SER A 443 -8.73 7.88 -26.47
CA SER A 443 -8.30 6.48 -26.40
C SER A 443 -9.34 5.53 -26.99
N ILE A 444 -8.94 4.26 -27.14
CA ILE A 444 -9.84 3.21 -27.63
C ILE A 444 -11.02 2.96 -26.68
N TYR A 445 -10.84 3.20 -25.37
CA TYR A 445 -11.89 3.04 -24.35
C TYR A 445 -12.72 4.30 -24.12
N MET A 446 -12.28 5.45 -24.63
CA MET A 446 -12.99 6.71 -24.54
C MET A 446 -12.82 7.50 -25.86
N PRO A 447 -13.39 7.00 -26.99
CA PRO A 447 -13.22 7.61 -28.29
C PRO A 447 -13.87 9.00 -28.35
N GLU A 448 -13.40 9.83 -29.28
CA GLU A 448 -13.98 11.14 -29.56
C GLU A 448 -15.44 11.01 -30.01
N ARG A 449 -16.32 11.83 -29.45
CA ARG A 449 -17.72 11.92 -29.85
C ARG A 449 -18.07 13.34 -30.27
N GLU A 450 -18.63 13.49 -31.45
CA GLU A 450 -19.18 14.76 -31.93
C GLU A 450 -20.26 15.30 -30.96
N GLY A 451 -20.11 16.55 -30.51
CA GLY A 451 -21.12 17.26 -29.71
C GLY A 451 -20.98 17.20 -28.19
N ARG A 452 -20.01 16.49 -27.61
CA ARG A 452 -19.67 16.61 -26.18
C ARG A 452 -18.60 17.67 -25.98
N THR A 453 -19.05 18.84 -25.52
CA THR A 453 -18.16 19.96 -25.18
C THR A 453 -17.16 19.52 -24.10
N GLY A 454 -15.88 19.53 -24.44
CA GLY A 454 -14.77 19.63 -23.48
C GLY A 454 -13.77 18.52 -23.41
N ASN A 455 -13.85 17.43 -24.18
CA ASN A 455 -12.96 16.30 -23.91
C ASN A 455 -12.27 15.67 -25.13
N ALA A 456 -12.85 15.73 -26.31
CA ALA A 456 -12.35 14.97 -27.43
C ALA A 456 -11.16 15.63 -28.14
N GLU A 457 -11.25 16.96 -28.47
CA GLU A 457 -10.19 17.65 -29.19
C GLU A 457 -8.87 17.81 -28.39
N ASP A 458 -8.95 17.66 -27.06
CA ASP A 458 -7.86 17.86 -26.11
C ASP A 458 -7.52 16.63 -25.26
N GLY A 459 -8.10 15.48 -25.55
CA GLY A 459 -7.80 14.20 -24.87
C GLY A 459 -6.33 13.81 -24.97
N ARG A 460 -5.85 13.01 -24.01
CA ARG A 460 -4.45 12.56 -23.93
C ARG A 460 -4.26 11.10 -24.34
N CYS A 461 -5.29 10.44 -24.82
CA CYS A 461 -5.29 9.09 -25.42
C CYS A 461 -4.81 7.96 -24.50
N VAL A 462 -4.76 8.12 -23.17
CA VAL A 462 -4.37 7.07 -22.24
C VAL A 462 -5.51 6.07 -22.10
N PRO A 463 -5.35 4.78 -22.46
CA PRO A 463 -6.43 3.80 -22.44
C PRO A 463 -6.64 3.24 -21.04
N PHE A 464 -7.26 4.02 -20.13
CA PHE A 464 -7.59 3.54 -18.80
C PHE A 464 -8.69 2.47 -18.84
N ASP A 465 -8.42 1.35 -18.22
CA ASP A 465 -9.32 0.20 -18.11
C ASP A 465 -10.39 0.44 -17.05
N LEU A 466 -9.98 0.94 -15.88
CA LEU A 466 -10.87 1.26 -14.76
C LEU A 466 -10.33 2.37 -13.87
N ALA A 467 -11.20 2.86 -12.98
CA ALA A 467 -10.85 3.78 -11.90
C ALA A 467 -11.40 3.31 -10.55
N VAL A 468 -10.60 3.40 -9.48
CA VAL A 468 -11.04 3.09 -8.12
C VAL A 468 -10.74 4.26 -7.18
N ALA A 469 -11.79 4.79 -6.56
CA ALA A 469 -11.71 5.77 -5.49
C ALA A 469 -11.71 5.06 -4.13
N PHE A 470 -10.67 5.25 -3.36
CA PHE A 470 -10.55 4.68 -2.02
C PHE A 470 -10.92 5.72 -0.97
N HIS A 471 -11.99 5.44 -0.22
CA HIS A 471 -12.50 6.29 0.85
C HIS A 471 -12.60 5.54 2.17
N SER A 472 -12.90 6.23 3.23
CA SER A 472 -13.34 5.65 4.49
C SER A 472 -14.58 6.37 5.03
N ASP A 473 -15.57 5.58 5.46
CA ASP A 473 -16.86 6.05 5.91
C ASP A 473 -16.78 6.71 7.31
N ALA A 474 -17.84 7.43 7.66
CA ALA A 474 -18.00 8.12 8.94
C ALA A 474 -18.97 7.40 9.92
N GLY A 475 -19.46 6.22 9.58
CA GLY A 475 -20.33 5.43 10.45
C GLY A 475 -19.59 4.75 11.59
N TYR A 476 -20.32 4.32 12.63
CA TYR A 476 -19.73 3.57 13.74
C TYR A 476 -20.74 2.59 14.34
N SER A 477 -20.22 1.56 15.03
CA SER A 477 -21.00 0.62 15.87
C SER A 477 -20.95 1.05 17.33
N GLU A 478 -22.09 1.02 18.01
CA GLU A 478 -22.15 1.23 19.47
C GLU A 478 -21.60 0.01 20.25
N GLU A 479 -21.61 -1.17 19.65
CA GLU A 479 -21.21 -2.44 20.26
C GLU A 479 -19.71 -2.74 20.11
N ASP A 480 -18.92 -1.78 19.60
CA ASP A 480 -17.47 -1.91 19.36
C ASP A 480 -17.12 -3.07 18.40
N GLU A 481 -17.98 -3.32 17.42
CA GLU A 481 -17.78 -4.28 16.35
C GLU A 481 -17.28 -3.59 15.07
N PRO A 482 -16.60 -4.33 14.16
CA PRO A 482 -16.22 -3.77 12.86
C PRO A 482 -17.44 -3.22 12.12
N PHE A 483 -17.36 -1.99 11.65
CA PHE A 483 -18.38 -1.38 10.81
C PHE A 483 -18.30 -1.90 9.37
N GLY A 484 -17.07 -2.06 8.85
CA GLY A 484 -16.78 -2.79 7.64
C GLY A 484 -16.90 -1.99 6.35
N SER A 485 -16.75 -2.70 5.23
CA SER A 485 -16.63 -2.11 3.89
C SER A 485 -17.96 -1.94 3.18
N LEU A 486 -18.01 -0.92 2.30
CA LEU A 486 -19.14 -0.67 1.39
C LEU A 486 -18.59 -0.26 0.02
N SER A 487 -19.27 -0.62 -1.07
CA SER A 487 -18.85 -0.25 -2.42
C SER A 487 -19.97 0.48 -3.16
N ILE A 488 -19.60 1.48 -3.97
CA ILE A 488 -20.54 2.37 -4.66
C ILE A 488 -20.26 2.37 -6.16
N CYS A 489 -21.29 2.25 -6.96
CA CYS A 489 -21.25 2.48 -8.40
C CYS A 489 -22.44 3.36 -8.85
N THR A 490 -22.38 3.86 -10.08
CA THR A 490 -23.50 4.51 -10.75
C THR A 490 -23.77 3.79 -12.07
N THR A 491 -24.96 3.19 -12.22
CA THR A 491 -25.38 2.54 -13.47
C THR A 491 -26.25 3.49 -14.33
N GLN A 492 -27.55 3.50 -14.11
CA GLN A 492 -28.50 4.30 -14.91
C GLN A 492 -29.08 5.54 -14.19
N LYS A 493 -28.64 5.90 -13.02
CA LYS A 493 -29.23 6.98 -12.21
C LYS A 493 -28.93 8.38 -12.73
N GLY A 494 -29.51 8.71 -13.89
CA GLY A 494 -29.37 10.00 -14.56
C GLY A 494 -28.23 10.06 -15.57
N GLU A 495 -27.64 8.91 -15.93
CA GLU A 495 -26.55 8.77 -16.89
C GLU A 495 -26.90 7.72 -17.96
N ASP A 496 -26.19 7.73 -19.07
CA ASP A 496 -26.26 6.69 -20.08
C ASP A 496 -25.85 5.34 -19.50
N LEU A 497 -26.56 4.27 -19.90
CA LEU A 497 -26.22 2.89 -19.49
C LEU A 497 -24.81 2.48 -19.94
N TYR A 498 -24.31 3.05 -21.02
CA TYR A 498 -23.02 2.72 -21.62
C TYR A 498 -22.04 3.88 -21.44
N THR A 499 -20.78 3.55 -21.19
CA THR A 499 -19.66 4.47 -21.26
C THR A 499 -19.41 4.96 -22.69
N ASP A 500 -18.54 5.92 -22.89
CA ASP A 500 -18.18 6.41 -24.22
C ASP A 500 -17.54 5.31 -25.10
N GLY A 501 -16.83 4.36 -24.49
CA GLY A 501 -16.30 3.17 -25.19
C GLY A 501 -17.30 2.05 -25.46
N GLY A 502 -18.57 2.25 -25.05
CA GLY A 502 -19.62 1.27 -25.29
C GLY A 502 -19.73 0.15 -24.27
N LEU A 503 -18.97 0.20 -23.16
CA LEU A 503 -19.07 -0.75 -22.06
C LEU A 503 -20.29 -0.45 -21.19
N ASN A 504 -21.06 -1.49 -20.86
CA ASN A 504 -22.22 -1.36 -19.98
C ASN A 504 -21.75 -1.00 -18.56
N ARG A 505 -22.30 0.07 -17.95
CA ARG A 505 -21.95 0.52 -16.58
C ARG A 505 -22.24 -0.52 -15.50
N TYR A 506 -22.97 -1.59 -15.79
CA TYR A 506 -23.07 -2.75 -14.91
C TYR A 506 -21.76 -3.51 -14.76
N ALA A 507 -20.73 -3.27 -15.58
CA ALA A 507 -19.36 -3.71 -15.32
C ALA A 507 -18.77 -3.10 -14.03
N SER A 508 -19.12 -1.83 -13.71
CA SER A 508 -18.81 -1.23 -12.41
C SER A 508 -19.57 -1.86 -11.24
N HIS A 509 -20.84 -2.25 -11.47
CA HIS A 509 -21.63 -3.00 -10.49
C HIS A 509 -20.99 -4.38 -10.20
N ASP A 510 -20.52 -5.07 -11.25
CA ASP A 510 -19.81 -6.33 -11.12
C ASP A 510 -18.54 -6.17 -10.24
N LEU A 511 -17.74 -5.13 -10.49
CA LEU A 511 -16.57 -4.81 -9.68
C LEU A 511 -16.95 -4.57 -8.21
N CYS A 512 -18.00 -3.76 -7.94
CA CYS A 512 -18.51 -3.54 -6.58
C CYS A 512 -18.87 -4.85 -5.87
N ALA A 513 -19.63 -5.70 -6.54
CA ALA A 513 -20.06 -6.99 -6.00
C ALA A 513 -18.89 -7.92 -5.71
N MET A 514 -17.92 -7.99 -6.63
CA MET A 514 -16.71 -8.80 -6.47
C MET A 514 -15.84 -8.30 -5.33
N LEU A 515 -15.67 -6.97 -5.18
CA LEU A 515 -14.92 -6.37 -4.05
C LEU A 515 -15.52 -6.80 -2.72
N LEU A 516 -16.83 -6.67 -2.55
CA LEU A 516 -17.49 -7.04 -1.30
C LEU A 516 -17.43 -8.56 -1.05
N ALA A 517 -17.65 -9.38 -2.07
CA ALA A 517 -17.60 -10.83 -1.95
C ALA A 517 -16.20 -11.33 -1.55
N ASN A 518 -15.14 -10.80 -2.18
CA ASN A 518 -13.76 -11.18 -1.90
C ASN A 518 -13.30 -10.65 -0.53
N LEU A 519 -13.58 -9.39 -0.18
CA LEU A 519 -13.26 -8.85 1.15
C LEU A 519 -13.91 -9.67 2.27
N ARG A 520 -15.19 -10.05 2.11
CA ARG A 520 -15.89 -10.91 3.07
C ARG A 520 -15.18 -12.24 3.25
N THR A 521 -14.72 -12.86 2.17
CA THR A 521 -14.08 -14.18 2.19
C THR A 521 -12.66 -14.13 2.70
N ASP A 522 -11.85 -13.22 2.15
CA ASP A 522 -10.42 -13.12 2.43
C ASP A 522 -10.14 -12.61 3.85
N LEU A 523 -11.03 -11.78 4.40
CA LEU A 523 -10.88 -11.18 5.72
C LEU A 523 -11.77 -11.85 6.80
N ALA A 524 -12.34 -13.00 6.51
CA ALA A 524 -13.20 -13.72 7.45
C ALA A 524 -12.51 -14.03 8.79
N ALA A 525 -11.20 -14.30 8.78
CA ALA A 525 -10.41 -14.56 9.98
C ALA A 525 -10.32 -13.35 10.94
N TYR A 526 -10.53 -12.13 10.43
CA TYR A 526 -10.59 -10.90 11.23
C TYR A 526 -11.99 -10.56 11.73
N GLY A 527 -13.02 -11.40 11.43
CA GLY A 527 -14.41 -11.05 11.69
C GLY A 527 -14.89 -9.85 10.87
N TRP A 528 -14.29 -9.63 9.69
CA TRP A 528 -14.58 -8.46 8.85
C TRP A 528 -15.98 -8.55 8.25
N HIS A 529 -16.67 -7.42 8.23
CA HIS A 529 -18.01 -7.30 7.66
C HIS A 529 -17.99 -6.55 6.35
N VAL A 530 -18.90 -6.91 5.43
CA VAL A 530 -19.22 -6.09 4.27
C VAL A 530 -20.67 -5.63 4.41
N ARG A 531 -20.92 -4.38 4.05
CA ARG A 531 -22.21 -3.73 4.24
C ARG A 531 -23.00 -3.71 2.94
N LYS A 532 -22.90 -2.62 2.20
CA LYS A 532 -23.83 -2.35 1.11
C LYS A 532 -23.10 -2.27 -0.22
N LEU A 533 -23.73 -2.81 -1.26
CA LEU A 533 -23.48 -2.41 -2.62
C LEU A 533 -24.44 -1.25 -2.92
N TRP A 534 -23.91 -0.05 -3.14
CA TRP A 534 -24.75 1.11 -3.41
C TRP A 534 -24.70 1.53 -4.88
N ASN A 535 -25.84 1.41 -5.55
CA ASN A 535 -26.02 2.03 -6.86
C ASN A 535 -26.56 3.45 -6.63
N LYS A 536 -25.67 4.45 -6.60
CA LYS A 536 -25.94 5.84 -6.23
C LYS A 536 -25.25 6.82 -7.18
N ASN A 537 -25.87 7.99 -7.36
CA ASN A 537 -25.33 9.06 -8.19
C ASN A 537 -24.26 9.87 -7.43
N TYR A 538 -23.02 9.37 -7.38
CA TYR A 538 -21.85 10.07 -6.84
C TYR A 538 -20.98 10.62 -7.98
N GLY A 539 -20.32 11.76 -7.75
CA GLY A 539 -19.46 12.40 -8.77
C GLY A 539 -18.36 11.48 -9.30
N GLU A 540 -17.69 10.74 -8.39
CA GLU A 540 -16.54 9.88 -8.70
C GLU A 540 -16.93 8.55 -9.38
N THR A 541 -18.20 8.19 -9.39
CA THR A 541 -18.71 6.98 -10.09
C THR A 541 -19.59 7.33 -11.30
N ARG A 542 -20.14 8.55 -11.34
CA ARG A 542 -20.99 9.03 -12.42
C ARG A 542 -20.20 9.68 -13.55
N VAL A 543 -19.26 10.58 -13.18
CA VAL A 543 -18.52 11.39 -14.15
C VAL A 543 -17.56 10.59 -15.03
N PRO A 544 -16.83 9.59 -14.50
CA PRO A 544 -15.94 8.80 -15.35
C PRO A 544 -16.66 8.13 -16.50
N GLN A 545 -16.04 8.16 -17.68
CA GLN A 545 -16.51 7.47 -18.89
C GLN A 545 -15.82 6.11 -19.11
N ILE A 546 -15.14 5.65 -18.09
CA ILE A 546 -14.57 4.31 -17.92
C ILE A 546 -15.24 3.66 -16.70
N PRO A 547 -15.16 2.33 -16.51
CA PRO A 547 -15.63 1.67 -15.31
C PRO A 547 -15.05 2.30 -14.06
N SER A 548 -15.91 2.64 -13.10
CA SER A 548 -15.42 3.29 -11.88
C SER A 548 -16.26 2.93 -10.66
N VAL A 549 -15.57 2.82 -9.51
CA VAL A 549 -16.18 2.50 -8.23
C VAL A 549 -15.58 3.35 -7.11
N ILE A 550 -16.37 3.58 -6.05
CA ILE A 550 -15.87 4.01 -4.75
C ILE A 550 -15.85 2.78 -3.84
N LEU A 551 -14.74 2.54 -3.17
CA LEU A 551 -14.63 1.60 -2.07
C LEU A 551 -14.45 2.38 -0.76
N GLU A 552 -15.51 2.41 0.05
CA GLU A 552 -15.42 2.78 1.46
C GLU A 552 -14.79 1.60 2.19
N MET A 553 -13.48 1.67 2.38
CA MET A 553 -12.68 0.54 2.87
C MET A 553 -13.10 0.08 4.26
N LEU A 554 -13.32 1.04 5.14
CA LEU A 554 -13.68 0.89 6.55
C LEU A 554 -14.22 2.22 7.08
N SER A 555 -14.53 2.33 8.36
CA SER A 555 -14.87 3.62 8.95
C SER A 555 -13.72 4.23 9.77
N HIS A 556 -13.32 5.47 9.42
CA HIS A 556 -12.33 6.24 10.20
C HIS A 556 -12.90 6.81 11.51
N GLN A 557 -14.17 6.56 11.81
CA GLN A 557 -14.82 6.94 13.07
C GLN A 557 -15.19 5.75 13.94
N ASN A 558 -14.99 4.52 13.46
CA ASN A 558 -15.24 3.31 14.21
C ASN A 558 -13.95 2.78 14.82
N PHE A 559 -13.87 2.71 16.15
CA PHE A 559 -12.67 2.29 16.85
C PHE A 559 -12.27 0.86 16.50
N ALA A 560 -13.22 -0.08 16.36
CA ALA A 560 -12.94 -1.45 15.99
C ALA A 560 -12.35 -1.57 14.59
N ASP A 561 -12.84 -0.76 13.62
CA ASP A 561 -12.26 -0.69 12.27
C ASP A 561 -10.83 -0.15 12.30
N LEU A 562 -10.60 0.92 13.09
CA LEU A 562 -9.29 1.55 13.19
C LEU A 562 -8.26 0.66 13.88
N ARG A 563 -8.64 -0.17 14.87
CA ARG A 563 -7.73 -1.16 15.47
C ARG A 563 -7.17 -2.11 14.41
N LEU A 564 -8.04 -2.60 13.52
CA LEU A 564 -7.63 -3.42 12.39
C LEU A 564 -6.89 -2.57 11.34
N GLY A 565 -7.45 -1.41 11.00
CA GLY A 565 -6.90 -0.55 9.98
C GLY A 565 -5.53 0.07 10.30
N TYR A 566 -5.11 0.14 11.55
CA TYR A 566 -3.73 0.49 11.91
C TYR A 566 -2.75 -0.68 11.84
N ASP A 567 -3.25 -1.93 11.89
CA ASP A 567 -2.39 -3.10 11.77
C ASP A 567 -1.88 -3.27 10.33
N PRO A 568 -0.55 -3.22 10.10
CA PRO A 568 0.01 -3.38 8.76
C PRO A 568 -0.27 -4.74 8.12
N THR A 569 -0.45 -5.79 8.91
CA THR A 569 -0.81 -7.13 8.44
C THR A 569 -2.23 -7.15 7.89
N PHE A 570 -3.17 -6.53 8.61
CA PHE A 570 -4.54 -6.37 8.11
C PHE A 570 -4.56 -5.52 6.83
N LYS A 571 -3.80 -4.40 6.79
CA LYS A 571 -3.69 -3.56 5.57
C LYS A 571 -3.21 -4.37 4.37
N PHE A 572 -2.19 -5.20 4.56
CA PHE A 572 -1.67 -6.06 3.49
C PHE A 572 -2.75 -7.03 2.98
N HIS A 573 -3.45 -7.73 3.87
CA HIS A 573 -4.49 -8.67 3.49
C HIS A 573 -5.70 -7.99 2.85
N PHE A 574 -6.12 -6.85 3.38
CA PHE A 574 -7.18 -6.02 2.79
C PHE A 574 -6.81 -5.59 1.37
N CYS A 575 -5.66 -4.97 1.20
CA CYS A 575 -5.18 -4.50 -0.09
C CYS A 575 -4.95 -5.64 -1.08
N ARG A 576 -4.48 -6.81 -0.60
CA ARG A 576 -4.33 -8.00 -1.43
C ARG A 576 -5.68 -8.51 -1.93
N SER A 577 -6.73 -8.49 -1.11
CA SER A 577 -8.09 -8.86 -1.53
C SER A 577 -8.62 -7.93 -2.62
N VAL A 578 -8.40 -6.62 -2.46
CA VAL A 578 -8.75 -5.61 -3.49
C VAL A 578 -7.96 -5.84 -4.77
N TYR A 579 -6.64 -6.01 -4.68
CA TYR A 579 -5.76 -6.31 -5.82
C TYR A 579 -6.23 -7.56 -6.58
N LYS A 580 -6.48 -8.68 -5.88
CA LYS A 580 -6.99 -9.91 -6.48
C LYS A 580 -8.30 -9.69 -7.21
N THR A 581 -9.17 -8.86 -6.65
CA THR A 581 -10.46 -8.54 -7.26
C THR A 581 -10.28 -7.77 -8.56
N ILE A 582 -9.39 -6.77 -8.57
CA ILE A 582 -9.08 -5.99 -9.78
C ILE A 582 -8.54 -6.93 -10.88
N VAL A 583 -7.56 -7.78 -10.57
CA VAL A 583 -7.01 -8.74 -11.56
C VAL A 583 -8.09 -9.66 -12.13
N LYS A 584 -8.96 -10.20 -11.29
CA LYS A 584 -10.05 -11.10 -11.71
C LYS A 584 -11.11 -10.37 -12.54
N TRP A 585 -11.42 -9.14 -12.19
CA TRP A 585 -12.36 -8.30 -12.93
C TRP A 585 -11.80 -7.94 -14.31
N GLU A 586 -10.54 -7.50 -14.39
CA GLU A 586 -9.84 -7.20 -15.64
C GLU A 586 -9.82 -8.44 -16.57
N ALA A 587 -9.39 -9.57 -16.03
CA ALA A 587 -9.35 -10.81 -16.81
C ALA A 587 -10.72 -11.21 -17.35
N THR A 588 -11.79 -11.00 -16.59
CA THR A 588 -13.16 -11.28 -17.05
C THR A 588 -13.62 -10.29 -18.11
N THR A 589 -13.33 -9.00 -17.93
CA THR A 589 -13.76 -7.93 -18.82
C THR A 589 -13.02 -8.01 -20.17
N HIS A 590 -11.74 -8.43 -20.16
CA HIS A 590 -10.92 -8.65 -21.34
C HIS A 590 -10.92 -10.11 -21.83
N GLN A 591 -11.71 -11.00 -21.24
CA GLN A 591 -11.86 -12.41 -21.66
C GLN A 591 -10.54 -13.20 -21.70
N ARG A 592 -9.65 -12.99 -20.71
CA ARG A 592 -8.34 -13.64 -20.64
C ARG A 592 -8.13 -14.42 -19.35
N ALA A 593 -7.08 -15.26 -19.33
CA ALA A 593 -6.63 -15.95 -18.13
C ALA A 593 -5.97 -14.96 -17.15
N TYR A 594 -5.93 -15.33 -15.86
CA TYR A 594 -5.24 -14.57 -14.83
C TYR A 594 -4.44 -15.49 -13.89
N THR A 595 -3.40 -14.93 -13.34
CA THR A 595 -2.61 -15.48 -12.24
C THR A 595 -2.37 -14.39 -11.21
N ILE A 596 -2.52 -14.70 -9.93
CA ILE A 596 -2.25 -13.75 -8.84
C ILE A 596 -0.78 -13.81 -8.45
N GLN A 597 -0.15 -12.66 -8.22
CA GLN A 597 1.24 -12.60 -7.74
C GLN A 597 1.42 -13.42 -6.46
N PRO A 598 2.61 -14.06 -6.25
CA PRO A 598 2.87 -14.85 -5.06
C PRO A 598 2.92 -14.02 -3.77
N LEU A 599 2.92 -14.69 -2.62
CA LEU A 599 3.32 -14.10 -1.34
C LEU A 599 4.85 -14.00 -1.24
N PRO A 600 5.40 -13.10 -0.39
CA PRO A 600 6.83 -13.01 -0.12
C PRO A 600 7.42 -14.36 0.33
N VAL A 601 8.68 -14.61 0.02
CA VAL A 601 9.40 -15.80 0.47
C VAL A 601 9.60 -15.80 1.97
N GLN A 602 9.84 -16.98 2.54
CA GLN A 602 10.17 -17.20 3.95
C GLN A 602 11.47 -18.01 4.09
N ASP A 603 11.97 -18.16 5.31
CA ASP A 603 13.20 -18.90 5.63
C ASP A 603 14.42 -18.36 4.84
N PHE A 604 14.50 -17.06 4.62
CA PHE A 604 15.59 -16.47 3.88
C PHE A 604 16.90 -16.53 4.66
N ALA A 605 17.97 -16.97 4.01
CA ALA A 605 19.28 -17.12 4.61
C ALA A 605 20.40 -16.85 3.62
N VAL A 606 21.47 -16.24 4.09
CA VAL A 606 22.71 -15.98 3.39
C VAL A 606 23.86 -16.60 4.17
N THR A 607 24.54 -17.59 3.60
CA THR A 607 25.74 -18.24 4.17
C THR A 607 26.94 -17.99 3.28
N LEU A 608 28.16 -18.23 3.79
CA LEU A 608 29.38 -17.93 3.05
C LEU A 608 30.13 -19.21 2.63
N ASN A 609 30.64 -19.19 1.40
CA ASN A 609 31.66 -20.09 0.93
C ASN A 609 32.95 -19.27 0.68
N GLU A 610 33.75 -19.10 1.73
CA GLU A 610 34.91 -18.23 1.70
C GLU A 610 36.00 -18.69 0.72
N SER A 611 36.13 -20.01 0.52
CA SER A 611 37.11 -20.57 -0.42
C SER A 611 36.84 -20.18 -1.87
N LYS A 612 35.59 -19.92 -2.21
CA LYS A 612 35.17 -19.46 -3.52
C LYS A 612 34.88 -17.96 -3.60
N SER A 613 34.91 -17.27 -2.48
CA SER A 613 34.45 -15.88 -2.33
C SER A 613 32.99 -15.71 -2.78
N GLU A 614 32.11 -16.57 -2.30
CA GLU A 614 30.68 -16.60 -2.65
C GLU A 614 29.80 -16.52 -1.41
N ALA A 615 28.69 -15.78 -1.53
CA ALA A 615 27.53 -15.93 -0.68
C ALA A 615 26.60 -16.99 -1.30
N HIS A 616 26.10 -17.88 -0.46
CA HIS A 616 25.08 -18.86 -0.83
C HIS A 616 23.76 -18.47 -0.19
N LEU A 617 22.77 -18.17 -1.02
CA LEU A 617 21.45 -17.69 -0.63
C LEU A 617 20.45 -18.84 -0.75
N SER A 618 19.52 -18.93 0.20
CA SER A 618 18.44 -19.92 0.17
C SER A 618 17.17 -19.37 0.80
N TRP A 619 16.01 -19.84 0.33
CA TRP A 619 14.67 -19.42 0.82
C TRP A 619 13.64 -20.50 0.55
N SER A 620 12.44 -20.33 1.11
CA SER A 620 11.27 -21.18 0.85
C SER A 620 10.13 -20.34 0.25
N PRO A 621 9.34 -20.87 -0.69
CA PRO A 621 8.12 -20.21 -1.15
C PRO A 621 7.07 -20.21 -0.04
N THR A 622 6.20 -19.19 -0.03
CA THR A 622 5.04 -19.12 0.84
C THR A 622 3.80 -19.53 0.06
N ILE A 623 3.00 -20.43 0.63
CA ILE A 623 1.73 -20.86 0.05
C ILE A 623 0.64 -19.88 0.46
N ASP A 624 -0.16 -19.41 -0.51
CA ASP A 624 -1.38 -18.66 -0.25
C ASP A 624 -2.57 -19.64 -0.20
N PRO A 625 -3.16 -19.90 1.00
CA PRO A 625 -4.26 -20.84 1.11
C PRO A 625 -5.57 -20.33 0.49
N LEU A 626 -5.67 -19.02 0.26
CA LEU A 626 -6.86 -18.36 -0.29
C LEU A 626 -6.79 -18.15 -1.80
N GLU A 627 -5.61 -18.41 -2.42
CA GLU A 627 -5.43 -18.15 -3.85
C GLU A 627 -4.51 -19.21 -4.50
N PRO A 628 -5.10 -20.28 -5.04
CA PRO A 628 -4.32 -21.38 -5.63
C PRO A 628 -3.43 -21.00 -6.82
N THR A 629 -3.74 -19.89 -7.53
CA THR A 629 -2.95 -19.41 -8.67
C THR A 629 -1.66 -18.71 -8.24
N ALA A 630 -1.57 -18.27 -6.97
CA ALA A 630 -0.49 -17.46 -6.42
C ALA A 630 0.79 -18.28 -6.09
N GLN A 631 1.06 -19.35 -6.84
CA GLN A 631 2.26 -20.16 -6.63
C GLN A 631 3.49 -19.52 -7.28
N ALA A 632 4.61 -19.46 -6.55
CA ALA A 632 5.87 -19.02 -7.11
C ALA A 632 6.42 -20.04 -8.10
N THR A 633 6.80 -19.60 -9.29
CA THR A 633 7.44 -20.42 -10.33
C THR A 633 8.92 -20.11 -10.50
N SER A 634 9.32 -18.92 -10.10
CA SER A 634 10.69 -18.41 -10.09
C SER A 634 10.82 -17.27 -9.07
N TYR A 635 11.97 -16.62 -9.03
CA TYR A 635 12.27 -15.56 -8.05
C TYR A 635 13.08 -14.45 -8.72
N VAL A 636 13.08 -13.26 -8.12
CA VAL A 636 13.97 -12.16 -8.51
C VAL A 636 14.86 -11.84 -7.32
N LEU A 637 16.14 -11.99 -7.49
CA LEU A 637 17.16 -11.58 -6.54
C LEU A 637 17.59 -10.14 -6.87
N TYR A 638 17.52 -9.26 -5.89
CA TYR A 638 18.05 -7.90 -5.94
C TYR A 638 19.27 -7.78 -5.05
N ILE A 639 20.30 -7.10 -5.54
CA ILE A 639 21.58 -6.92 -4.85
C ILE A 639 21.88 -5.43 -4.69
N ARG A 640 22.31 -5.07 -3.48
CA ARG A 640 22.82 -3.74 -3.16
C ARG A 640 24.26 -3.89 -2.66
N THR A 641 25.17 -3.06 -3.15
CA THR A 641 26.57 -3.01 -2.72
C THR A 641 26.81 -1.75 -1.90
N GLY A 642 27.38 -1.93 -0.71
CA GLY A 642 27.67 -0.81 0.20
C GLY A 642 26.40 -0.02 0.58
N ASP A 643 26.51 1.31 0.50
CA ASP A 643 25.42 2.27 0.74
C ASP A 643 24.60 2.62 -0.51
N GLY A 644 24.78 1.87 -1.62
CA GLY A 644 24.05 2.04 -2.86
C GLY A 644 22.53 1.80 -2.72
N ASP A 645 21.84 1.65 -3.86
CA ASP A 645 20.48 1.13 -3.92
C ASP A 645 20.50 -0.25 -4.58
N PHE A 646 19.38 -0.95 -4.53
CA PHE A 646 19.22 -2.23 -5.20
C PHE A 646 19.25 -2.08 -6.73
N ASP A 647 19.86 -3.07 -7.38
CA ASP A 647 19.90 -3.22 -8.83
C ASP A 647 18.52 -3.53 -9.43
N ASN A 648 18.44 -3.71 -10.75
CA ASN A 648 17.19 -4.08 -11.44
C ASN A 648 16.80 -5.55 -11.26
N GLY A 649 17.58 -6.34 -10.55
CA GLY A 649 17.32 -7.73 -10.20
C GLY A 649 17.76 -8.73 -11.25
N THR A 650 17.82 -9.99 -10.81
CA THR A 650 18.16 -11.16 -11.65
C THR A 650 17.18 -12.29 -11.39
N VAL A 651 16.65 -12.91 -12.45
CA VAL A 651 15.71 -14.04 -12.31
C VAL A 651 16.46 -15.31 -11.91
N ILE A 652 15.93 -15.99 -10.87
CA ILE A 652 16.44 -17.24 -10.33
C ILE A 652 15.34 -18.31 -10.41
N ASN A 653 15.63 -19.43 -11.05
CA ASN A 653 14.67 -20.52 -11.25
C ASN A 653 14.76 -21.63 -10.20
N SER A 654 15.35 -21.34 -9.06
CA SER A 654 15.47 -22.26 -7.91
C SER A 654 15.27 -21.50 -6.60
N THR A 655 15.10 -22.21 -5.50
CA THR A 655 15.00 -21.65 -4.15
C THR A 655 16.35 -21.33 -3.53
N HIS A 656 17.40 -21.31 -4.31
CA HIS A 656 18.76 -20.99 -3.87
C HIS A 656 19.61 -20.50 -5.04
N CYS A 657 20.66 -19.74 -4.73
CA CYS A 657 21.68 -19.34 -5.69
C CYS A 657 23.00 -18.99 -4.99
N SER A 658 24.04 -18.75 -5.75
CA SER A 658 25.32 -18.25 -5.25
C SER A 658 25.67 -16.93 -5.95
N VAL A 659 26.17 -15.98 -5.16
CA VAL A 659 26.61 -14.66 -5.61
C VAL A 659 28.10 -14.51 -5.27
N ARG A 660 28.91 -14.09 -6.24
CA ARG A 660 30.32 -13.82 -5.99
C ARG A 660 30.48 -12.47 -5.29
N LEU A 661 31.26 -12.44 -4.21
CA LEU A 661 31.52 -11.24 -3.40
C LEU A 661 32.96 -10.75 -3.59
N GLN A 662 33.12 -9.45 -3.56
CA GLN A 662 34.43 -8.83 -3.36
C GLN A 662 34.73 -8.82 -1.86
N LYS A 663 36.02 -9.03 -1.50
CA LYS A 663 36.44 -9.00 -0.10
C LYS A 663 36.35 -7.58 0.46
N ASP A 664 36.03 -7.50 1.73
CA ASP A 664 35.87 -6.26 2.52
C ASP A 664 34.73 -5.33 2.03
N GLU A 665 33.84 -5.82 1.15
CA GLU A 665 32.66 -5.13 0.65
C GLU A 665 31.40 -5.76 1.25
N VAL A 666 30.46 -4.91 1.71
CA VAL A 666 29.18 -5.38 2.26
C VAL A 666 28.15 -5.46 1.14
N TYR A 667 27.53 -6.63 1.02
CA TYR A 667 26.42 -6.86 0.07
C TYR A 667 25.12 -7.06 0.86
N SER A 668 24.04 -6.47 0.35
CA SER A 668 22.69 -6.71 0.84
C SER A 668 21.85 -7.38 -0.22
N PHE A 669 20.97 -8.29 0.20
CA PHE A 669 20.16 -9.13 -0.67
C PHE A 669 18.69 -9.10 -0.25
N ARG A 670 17.79 -9.06 -1.21
CA ARG A 670 16.36 -9.32 -1.01
C ARG A 670 15.81 -10.13 -2.18
N VAL A 671 14.79 -10.93 -1.91
CA VAL A 671 14.20 -11.85 -2.87
C VAL A 671 12.71 -11.55 -2.99
N CYS A 672 12.21 -11.47 -4.22
CA CYS A 672 10.79 -11.50 -4.52
C CYS A 672 10.43 -12.83 -5.18
N ALA A 673 9.33 -13.44 -4.78
CA ALA A 673 8.74 -14.56 -5.51
C ALA A 673 8.07 -14.05 -6.79
N LEU A 674 8.11 -14.85 -7.85
CA LEU A 674 7.64 -14.48 -9.19
C LEU A 674 6.79 -15.60 -9.80
N ASN A 675 5.75 -15.22 -10.54
CA ASN A 675 4.99 -16.06 -11.46
C ASN A 675 4.48 -15.24 -12.65
N ASN A 676 3.63 -15.82 -13.49
CA ASN A 676 3.06 -15.14 -14.66
C ASN A 676 2.17 -13.94 -14.31
N GLY A 677 1.64 -13.89 -13.08
CA GLY A 677 0.79 -12.79 -12.58
C GLY A 677 1.56 -11.61 -11.99
N GLY A 678 2.89 -11.77 -11.79
CA GLY A 678 3.72 -10.71 -11.26
C GLY A 678 4.66 -11.16 -10.15
N ARG A 679 5.28 -10.17 -9.47
CA ARG A 679 6.19 -10.40 -8.36
C ARG A 679 5.54 -10.09 -7.00
N SER A 680 5.98 -10.80 -5.97
CA SER A 680 5.60 -10.51 -4.58
C SER A 680 6.21 -9.19 -4.07
N PHE A 681 5.76 -8.74 -2.89
CA PHE A 681 6.56 -7.87 -2.03
C PHE A 681 7.90 -8.55 -1.72
N PRO A 682 8.97 -7.78 -1.42
CA PRO A 682 10.28 -8.37 -1.12
C PRO A 682 10.28 -9.10 0.21
N SER A 683 11.24 -10.03 0.35
CA SER A 683 11.67 -10.55 1.66
C SER A 683 12.26 -9.44 2.54
N GLU A 684 12.58 -9.77 3.78
CA GLU A 684 13.56 -9.00 4.54
C GLU A 684 14.87 -8.83 3.77
N THR A 685 15.63 -7.79 4.08
CA THR A 685 16.98 -7.58 3.53
C THR A 685 18.01 -8.22 4.44
N LEU A 686 18.71 -9.21 3.92
CA LEU A 686 19.87 -9.83 4.57
C LEU A 686 21.16 -9.30 3.98
N ALA A 687 22.25 -9.38 4.75
CA ALA A 687 23.55 -8.87 4.32
C ALA A 687 24.67 -9.87 4.59
N ALA A 688 25.77 -9.74 3.86
CA ALA A 688 26.97 -10.54 4.04
C ALA A 688 28.23 -9.79 3.61
N CYS A 689 29.38 -10.18 4.20
CA CYS A 689 30.69 -9.68 3.81
C CYS A 689 31.74 -10.76 4.04
N ILE A 690 32.67 -10.90 3.10
CA ILE A 690 33.87 -11.76 3.26
C ILE A 690 35.05 -10.88 3.60
N SER A 691 35.64 -11.07 4.78
CA SER A 691 36.83 -10.35 5.21
C SER A 691 38.09 -10.85 4.48
N SER A 692 39.00 -9.94 4.16
CA SER A 692 40.32 -10.29 3.63
C SER A 692 41.20 -11.07 4.62
N VAL A 693 40.98 -10.81 5.91
CA VAL A 693 41.62 -11.54 7.04
C VAL A 693 40.48 -12.16 7.83
N ASN A 694 40.26 -13.47 7.71
CA ASN A 694 39.17 -14.12 8.42
C ASN A 694 39.60 -14.84 9.68
N GLU A 695 39.29 -14.28 10.86
CA GLU A 695 39.47 -14.89 12.19
C GLU A 695 38.23 -15.64 12.69
N GLY A 696 37.29 -15.91 11.79
CA GLY A 696 35.99 -16.57 12.05
C GLY A 696 34.80 -15.71 11.60
N THR A 697 33.74 -16.38 11.21
CA THR A 697 32.51 -15.75 10.67
C THR A 697 31.52 -15.46 11.79
N VAL A 698 30.86 -14.31 11.75
CA VAL A 698 29.74 -13.91 12.59
C VAL A 698 28.43 -14.24 11.89
N LEU A 699 27.43 -14.74 12.60
CA LEU A 699 26.05 -14.88 12.09
C LEU A 699 25.18 -13.78 12.67
N ILE A 700 24.54 -12.99 11.81
CA ILE A 700 23.52 -12.02 12.18
C ILE A 700 22.15 -12.68 11.96
N VAL A 701 21.28 -12.65 12.96
CA VAL A 701 19.94 -13.23 12.90
C VAL A 701 18.90 -12.13 13.10
N ASN A 702 18.01 -12.00 12.13
CA ASN A 702 16.87 -11.10 12.20
C ASN A 702 15.73 -11.73 12.99
N GLY A 703 15.53 -11.32 14.25
CA GLY A 703 14.38 -11.66 15.09
C GLY A 703 13.33 -10.52 15.16
N PHE A 704 13.56 -9.40 14.45
CA PHE A 704 12.64 -8.28 14.44
C PHE A 704 11.65 -8.39 13.28
N THR A 705 10.53 -9.04 13.49
CA THR A 705 9.46 -9.26 12.52
C THR A 705 8.18 -8.48 12.83
N ARG A 706 8.12 -7.80 13.97
CA ARG A 706 6.95 -7.09 14.44
C ARG A 706 6.46 -6.05 13.43
N LEU A 707 5.18 -6.16 13.11
CA LEU A 707 4.34 -5.16 12.49
C LEU A 707 3.08 -5.03 13.35
N SER A 708 2.73 -3.82 13.77
CA SER A 708 1.58 -3.61 14.66
C SER A 708 1.01 -2.21 14.55
N GLY A 709 -0.28 -2.07 14.84
CA GLY A 709 -0.90 -0.79 15.16
C GLY A 709 -0.41 -0.24 16.50
N PRO A 710 -0.82 0.98 16.85
CA PRO A 710 -0.50 1.62 18.13
C PRO A 710 -1.20 0.94 19.31
N ALA A 711 -0.71 1.21 20.54
CA ALA A 711 -1.35 0.75 21.76
C ALA A 711 -2.80 1.22 21.82
N ALA A 712 -3.72 0.27 22.03
CA ALA A 712 -5.15 0.52 22.10
C ALA A 712 -5.65 0.42 23.54
N ILE A 713 -6.37 1.43 23.98
CA ILE A 713 -7.13 1.44 25.24
C ILE A 713 -8.58 1.13 24.88
N ASN A 714 -9.13 0.10 25.50
CA ASN A 714 -10.52 -0.29 25.31
C ASN A 714 -11.11 -0.85 26.62
N THR A 715 -11.60 0.02 27.46
CA THR A 715 -12.22 -0.28 28.74
C THR A 715 -13.66 0.21 28.75
N ASP A 716 -14.40 -0.08 29.81
CA ASP A 716 -15.76 0.44 30.00
C ASP A 716 -15.81 1.98 30.07
N ARG A 717 -14.69 2.65 30.38
CA ARG A 717 -14.61 4.11 30.57
C ARG A 717 -13.84 4.81 29.48
N GLU A 718 -12.80 4.19 28.93
CA GLU A 718 -11.86 4.83 28.03
C GLU A 718 -11.69 4.03 26.75
N GLN A 719 -11.60 4.72 25.62
CA GLN A 719 -11.38 4.12 24.31
C GLN A 719 -10.52 5.03 23.44
N GLY A 720 -9.50 4.45 22.80
CA GLY A 720 -8.64 5.19 21.88
C GLY A 720 -7.27 4.59 21.72
N PHE A 721 -6.33 5.37 21.16
CA PHE A 721 -4.95 4.98 20.89
C PHE A 721 -3.97 5.85 21.67
N ASP A 722 -3.07 5.19 22.41
CA ASP A 722 -2.01 5.84 23.18
C ASP A 722 -0.68 5.73 22.43
N LEU A 723 -0.38 6.77 21.64
CA LEU A 723 0.85 6.84 20.85
C LEU A 723 2.13 7.01 21.69
N ASP A 724 2.00 7.45 22.93
CA ASP A 724 3.16 7.62 23.83
C ASP A 724 3.51 6.31 24.53
N ALA A 725 2.52 5.48 24.83
CA ALA A 725 2.77 4.13 25.36
C ALA A 725 3.41 3.21 24.30
N ASP A 726 2.87 3.21 23.07
CA ASP A 726 3.43 2.49 21.93
C ASP A 726 2.80 3.04 20.64
N PRO A 727 3.55 3.69 19.75
CA PRO A 727 3.02 4.18 18.47
C PRO A 727 2.77 3.06 17.45
N GLY A 728 3.08 1.81 17.79
CA GLY A 728 3.07 0.68 16.88
C GLY A 728 4.33 0.62 16.02
N VAL A 729 4.37 -0.36 15.14
CA VAL A 729 5.46 -0.58 14.19
C VAL A 729 4.85 -0.73 12.79
N PRO A 730 4.71 0.36 12.03
CA PRO A 730 4.22 0.30 10.66
C PRO A 730 5.22 -0.42 9.73
N TYR A 731 4.77 -0.80 8.54
CA TYR A 731 5.61 -1.31 7.46
C TYR A 731 6.28 -0.13 6.72
N GLY A 732 7.60 -0.04 6.81
CA GLY A 732 8.35 1.06 6.20
C GLY A 732 7.93 2.44 6.72
N ALA A 733 7.74 3.39 5.82
CA ALA A 733 7.29 4.74 6.16
C ALA A 733 5.77 4.82 6.35
N PHE A 734 5.34 5.52 7.37
CA PHE A 734 3.94 5.72 7.72
C PHE A 734 3.63 7.21 7.94
N ASN A 735 2.48 7.68 7.49
CA ASN A 735 2.14 9.10 7.50
C ASN A 735 0.64 9.36 7.78
N SER A 736 -0.02 8.44 8.46
CA SER A 736 -1.48 8.50 8.69
C SER A 736 -1.86 9.18 9.99
N PHE A 737 -0.95 9.43 10.92
CA PHE A 737 -1.27 10.13 12.15
C PHE A 737 -1.43 11.64 11.93
N CYS A 738 -2.53 12.20 12.45
CA CYS A 738 -2.69 13.65 12.53
C CYS A 738 -2.13 14.23 13.85
N GLY A 739 -2.22 13.48 14.93
CA GLY A 739 -1.76 13.87 16.26
C GLY A 739 -2.24 12.90 17.32
N ARG A 740 -1.83 13.15 18.58
CA ARG A 740 -2.21 12.34 19.73
C ARG A 740 -3.69 12.51 20.06
N GLN A 741 -4.33 11.46 20.52
CA GLN A 741 -5.68 11.52 21.02
C GLN A 741 -5.71 12.33 22.33
N LYS A 742 -6.66 13.27 22.43
CA LYS A 742 -6.79 14.20 23.54
C LYS A 742 -7.80 13.75 24.60
N ASN A 743 -8.81 13.01 24.18
CA ASN A 743 -9.88 12.58 25.06
C ASN A 743 -10.29 11.13 24.78
N PHE A 744 -10.24 10.31 25.82
CA PHE A 744 -10.54 8.87 25.77
C PHE A 744 -11.92 8.52 26.38
N ASP A 745 -12.64 9.46 27.00
CA ASP A 745 -13.87 9.22 27.75
C ASP A 745 -15.01 8.75 26.84
N ARG A 746 -15.40 7.47 26.98
CA ARG A 746 -16.48 6.84 26.20
C ARG A 746 -17.89 7.39 26.48
N SER A 747 -18.08 8.10 27.60
CA SER A 747 -19.38 8.68 27.97
C SER A 747 -19.71 9.93 27.15
N LEU A 748 -18.73 10.46 26.43
CA LEU A 748 -18.86 11.68 25.62
C LEU A 748 -19.16 11.36 24.16
N PRO A 749 -19.89 12.23 23.45
CA PRO A 749 -20.08 12.09 22.01
C PRO A 749 -18.75 12.11 21.25
N ARG A 750 -18.64 11.31 20.18
CA ARG A 750 -17.50 11.34 19.27
C ARG A 750 -17.47 12.66 18.49
N GLY A 751 -16.30 13.22 18.30
CA GLY A 751 -16.11 14.46 17.56
C GLY A 751 -14.69 14.98 17.60
N ASP A 752 -14.43 16.07 16.86
CA ASP A 752 -13.13 16.75 16.76
C ASP A 752 -12.98 17.94 17.68
N ASP A 753 -14.01 18.28 18.46
CA ASP A 753 -13.89 19.24 19.58
C ASP A 753 -13.02 18.61 20.67
N GLU A 754 -12.09 19.37 21.23
CA GLU A 754 -11.11 18.87 22.22
C GLU A 754 -11.74 18.14 23.43
N ARG A 755 -13.00 18.37 23.70
CA ARG A 755 -13.76 17.70 24.77
C ARG A 755 -14.52 16.47 24.31
N ALA A 756 -14.57 16.19 23.02
CA ALA A 756 -15.29 15.04 22.48
C ALA A 756 -14.41 13.78 22.52
N GLN A 757 -15.03 12.61 22.60
CA GLN A 757 -14.33 11.33 22.52
C GLN A 757 -13.60 11.22 21.19
N GLY A 758 -12.37 10.74 21.21
CA GLY A 758 -11.56 10.49 20.02
C GLY A 758 -10.89 11.72 19.43
N ALA A 759 -11.24 12.94 19.91
CA ALA A 759 -10.61 14.17 19.45
C ALA A 759 -9.09 14.08 19.48
N SER A 760 -8.43 14.49 18.40
CA SER A 760 -6.98 14.33 18.21
C SER A 760 -6.29 15.65 17.86
N GLY A 761 -4.99 15.72 18.13
CA GLY A 761 -4.14 16.84 17.80
C GLY A 761 -3.85 16.96 16.30
N SER A 762 -2.93 17.89 15.99
CA SER A 762 -2.45 18.15 14.62
C SER A 762 -0.93 18.17 14.52
N GLU A 763 -0.24 17.82 15.61
CA GLU A 763 1.21 17.94 15.73
C GLU A 763 1.98 16.90 14.92
N LEU A 764 1.29 15.87 14.39
CA LEU A 764 1.88 14.83 13.55
C LEU A 764 1.40 14.90 12.08
N GLU A 765 0.58 15.90 11.74
CA GLU A 765 0.06 16.06 10.38
C GLU A 765 1.21 16.07 9.35
N CYS A 766 1.13 15.18 8.37
CA CYS A 766 2.10 15.05 7.28
C CYS A 766 3.54 14.72 7.70
N GLN A 767 3.77 14.31 8.95
CA GLN A 767 5.06 13.78 9.36
C GLN A 767 5.21 12.33 8.88
N ILE A 768 6.42 12.00 8.42
CA ILE A 768 6.79 10.61 8.14
C ILE A 768 7.23 9.99 9.45
N ILE A 769 6.66 8.83 9.75
CA ILE A 769 7.03 8.00 10.91
C ILE A 769 7.56 6.69 10.36
N MET A 770 8.82 6.41 10.69
CA MET A 770 9.45 5.18 10.22
C MET A 770 9.05 4.01 11.12
N GLY A 771 8.73 2.88 10.50
CA GLY A 771 8.49 1.60 11.14
C GLY A 771 9.57 0.57 10.83
N ASN A 772 9.15 -0.70 10.69
CA ASN A 772 10.06 -1.77 10.33
C ASN A 772 10.35 -1.72 8.82
N THR A 773 11.61 -1.44 8.47
CA THR A 773 12.11 -1.46 7.09
C THR A 773 12.62 -2.82 6.67
N PHE A 774 12.79 -3.76 7.62
CA PHE A 774 13.40 -5.07 7.40
C PHE A 774 14.83 -5.03 6.82
N ASP A 775 15.58 -3.93 7.02
CA ASP A 775 16.92 -3.69 6.44
C ASP A 775 17.98 -3.38 7.52
N TYR A 776 17.97 -4.15 8.61
CA TYR A 776 18.88 -3.90 9.75
C TYR A 776 20.14 -4.77 9.77
N ALA A 777 20.14 -5.92 9.07
CA ALA A 777 21.32 -6.78 8.98
C ALA A 777 22.54 -6.04 8.39
N TYR A 778 22.30 -5.10 7.48
CA TYR A 778 23.33 -4.20 6.95
C TYR A 778 23.95 -3.32 8.03
N LEU A 779 23.13 -2.70 8.90
CA LEU A 779 23.61 -1.81 9.97
C LEU A 779 24.47 -2.55 10.99
N HIS A 780 24.07 -3.75 11.39
CA HIS A 780 24.85 -4.64 12.24
C HIS A 780 26.16 -5.07 11.56
N GLY A 781 26.07 -5.45 10.29
CA GLY A 781 27.19 -5.93 9.48
C GLY A 781 28.27 -4.89 9.22
N LEU A 782 27.92 -3.60 9.12
CA LEU A 782 28.90 -2.52 8.87
C LEU A 782 30.01 -2.48 9.92
N GLY A 783 29.65 -2.55 11.20
CA GLY A 783 30.64 -2.52 12.28
C GLY A 783 31.55 -3.76 12.30
N ILE A 784 31.00 -4.92 11.92
CA ILE A 784 31.75 -6.17 11.78
C ILE A 784 32.74 -6.07 10.60
N ALA A 785 32.26 -5.66 9.43
CA ALA A 785 33.06 -5.51 8.21
C ALA A 785 34.23 -4.54 8.39
N GLN A 786 34.00 -3.42 9.10
CA GLN A 786 35.05 -2.43 9.39
C GLN A 786 36.16 -2.94 10.30
N THR A 787 36.00 -4.07 11.00
CA THR A 787 37.11 -4.72 11.71
C THR A 787 38.14 -5.26 10.74
N ARG A 788 37.73 -5.62 9.52
CA ARG A 788 38.53 -6.36 8.51
C ARG A 788 39.13 -7.66 9.02
N ARG A 789 38.57 -8.23 10.10
CA ARG A 789 39.02 -9.45 10.76
C ARG A 789 38.03 -10.58 10.74
N HIS A 790 36.74 -10.25 10.59
CA HIS A 790 35.64 -11.21 10.62
C HIS A 790 34.75 -11.06 9.36
N SER A 791 34.46 -12.17 8.72
CA SER A 791 33.38 -12.28 7.78
C SER A 791 32.05 -12.29 8.53
N PHE A 792 30.96 -11.95 7.86
CA PHE A 792 29.62 -12.17 8.42
C PHE A 792 28.63 -12.71 7.39
N ALA A 793 27.71 -13.50 7.88
CA ALA A 793 26.55 -14.06 7.20
C ALA A 793 25.28 -13.60 7.92
N SER A 794 24.10 -13.80 7.33
CA SER A 794 22.84 -13.44 7.99
C SER A 794 21.70 -14.39 7.64
N ALA A 795 20.69 -14.45 8.52
CA ALA A 795 19.51 -15.28 8.34
C ALA A 795 18.27 -14.67 8.98
N SER A 796 17.09 -15.01 8.47
CA SER A 796 15.83 -14.86 9.19
C SER A 796 15.81 -15.73 10.44
N GLU A 797 15.04 -15.34 11.44
CA GLU A 797 14.83 -16.13 12.65
C GLU A 797 14.27 -17.52 12.32
N SER A 798 13.31 -17.60 11.36
CA SER A 798 12.71 -18.88 10.96
C SER A 798 13.72 -19.84 10.35
N ALA A 799 14.61 -19.35 9.48
CA ALA A 799 15.69 -20.17 8.92
C ALA A 799 16.69 -20.62 9.99
N PHE A 800 17.04 -19.73 10.93
CA PHE A 800 17.93 -20.04 12.06
C PHE A 800 17.33 -21.11 12.97
N ILE A 801 16.07 -20.99 13.37
CA ILE A 801 15.36 -21.99 14.18
C ILE A 801 15.36 -23.34 13.45
N LYS A 802 14.90 -23.36 12.19
CA LYS A 802 14.82 -24.58 11.39
C LYS A 802 16.16 -25.31 11.30
N ALA A 803 17.23 -24.57 11.07
CA ALA A 803 18.57 -25.12 10.98
C ALA A 803 19.06 -25.73 12.31
N ASN A 804 18.72 -25.15 13.45
CA ASN A 804 19.21 -25.56 14.75
C ASN A 804 18.30 -26.55 15.50
N THR A 805 17.12 -26.85 14.96
CA THR A 805 16.16 -27.81 15.55
C THR A 805 15.94 -29.07 14.71
N SER A 806 16.31 -29.07 13.42
CA SER A 806 16.11 -30.22 12.50
C SER A 806 17.03 -31.42 12.80
N GLY A 807 18.11 -31.22 13.53
CA GLY A 807 19.15 -32.25 13.77
C GLY A 807 20.08 -32.50 12.59
N ASP A 808 19.88 -31.80 11.48
CA ASP A 808 20.73 -31.93 10.28
C ASP A 808 21.99 -31.07 10.39
N ARG A 809 23.10 -31.55 9.84
CA ARG A 809 24.30 -30.72 9.67
C ARG A 809 24.09 -29.74 8.53
N ASN A 810 23.94 -28.45 8.84
CA ASN A 810 23.82 -27.41 7.82
C ASN A 810 24.68 -26.18 8.16
N ALA A 811 24.79 -25.28 7.19
CA ALA A 811 25.66 -24.11 7.30
C ALA A 811 25.21 -23.11 8.37
N LEU A 812 23.91 -23.07 8.71
CA LEU A 812 23.34 -22.13 9.70
C LEU A 812 23.35 -22.63 11.14
N LEU A 813 24.00 -23.77 11.45
CA LEU A 813 24.18 -24.18 12.84
C LEU A 813 24.96 -23.11 13.60
N ALA A 814 24.42 -22.66 14.73
CA ALA A 814 25.05 -21.64 15.57
C ALA A 814 26.48 -21.99 15.94
N ALA A 815 26.77 -23.28 16.17
CA ALA A 815 28.10 -23.80 16.51
C ALA A 815 29.17 -23.62 15.41
N ASN A 816 28.75 -23.31 14.16
CA ASN A 816 29.68 -23.06 13.05
C ASN A 816 30.25 -21.64 13.06
N TYR A 817 29.69 -20.75 13.89
CA TYR A 817 30.03 -19.34 13.89
C TYR A 817 30.84 -18.93 15.10
N ARG A 818 31.71 -17.93 14.91
CA ARG A 818 32.54 -17.37 15.98
C ARG A 818 31.68 -16.70 17.06
N MET A 819 30.61 -16.05 16.67
CA MET A 819 29.55 -15.51 17.51
C MET A 819 28.23 -15.41 16.73
N VAL A 820 27.12 -15.31 17.44
CA VAL A 820 25.81 -15.03 16.91
C VAL A 820 25.34 -13.66 17.42
N ASP A 821 24.92 -12.81 16.52
CA ASP A 821 24.33 -11.49 16.74
C ASP A 821 22.83 -11.57 16.43
N LEU A 822 21.96 -11.44 17.45
CA LEU A 822 20.52 -11.49 17.32
C LEU A 822 19.95 -10.11 17.65
N TYR A 823 19.23 -9.54 16.71
CA TYR A 823 18.50 -8.31 16.94
C TYR A 823 16.98 -8.53 16.89
N PHE A 824 16.28 -7.90 17.82
CA PHE A 824 14.84 -8.04 18.00
C PHE A 824 14.08 -6.71 17.93
N GLY A 825 14.78 -5.60 17.76
CA GLY A 825 14.11 -4.29 17.71
C GLY A 825 13.22 -4.06 18.92
N VAL A 826 11.95 -3.76 18.64
CA VAL A 826 10.88 -3.63 19.64
C VAL A 826 9.89 -4.80 19.56
N GLN A 827 10.39 -6.02 19.31
CA GLN A 827 9.59 -7.25 19.23
C GLN A 827 8.83 -7.49 20.54
N THR A 828 7.60 -8.00 20.42
CA THR A 828 6.75 -8.33 21.58
C THR A 828 6.24 -9.77 21.55
N ASP A 829 6.27 -10.41 20.39
CA ASP A 829 5.86 -11.80 20.18
C ASP A 829 7.08 -12.62 19.76
N PHE A 830 7.66 -13.38 20.68
CA PHE A 830 8.92 -14.11 20.49
C PHE A 830 8.66 -15.57 20.16
N GLN A 831 9.46 -16.14 19.24
CA GLN A 831 9.42 -17.55 18.91
C GLN A 831 10.02 -18.38 20.08
N PRO A 832 9.25 -19.27 20.73
CA PRO A 832 9.75 -20.03 21.88
C PRO A 832 10.98 -20.88 21.58
N GLN A 833 11.11 -21.34 20.33
CA GLN A 833 12.26 -22.15 19.89
C GLN A 833 13.56 -21.36 19.88
N THR A 834 13.55 -20.07 19.58
CA THR A 834 14.73 -19.20 19.56
C THR A 834 15.42 -19.20 20.91
N LYS A 835 14.65 -19.06 21.99
CA LYS A 835 15.15 -19.13 23.37
C LYS A 835 15.91 -20.44 23.63
N GLY A 836 15.32 -21.57 23.21
CA GLY A 836 15.95 -22.89 23.39
C GLY A 836 17.24 -23.04 22.61
N VAL A 837 17.27 -22.56 21.36
CA VAL A 837 18.48 -22.60 20.52
C VAL A 837 19.62 -21.77 21.11
N ILE A 838 19.34 -20.54 21.54
CA ILE A 838 20.32 -19.62 22.10
C ILE A 838 20.88 -20.20 23.44
N GLU A 839 20.01 -20.67 24.32
CA GLU A 839 20.43 -21.26 25.61
C GLU A 839 21.32 -22.49 25.40
N ASN A 840 20.98 -23.37 24.47
CA ASN A 840 21.80 -24.53 24.12
C ASN A 840 23.16 -24.13 23.52
N TYR A 841 23.15 -23.09 22.67
CA TYR A 841 24.39 -22.58 22.09
C TYR A 841 25.32 -22.01 23.16
N LEU A 842 24.80 -21.22 24.10
CA LEU A 842 25.55 -20.66 25.21
C LEU A 842 26.13 -21.77 26.13
N ARG A 843 25.33 -22.79 26.49
CA ARG A 843 25.80 -23.95 27.27
C ARG A 843 26.88 -24.75 26.55
N GLY A 844 26.89 -24.72 25.24
CA GLY A 844 27.92 -25.33 24.40
C GLY A 844 29.19 -24.48 24.20
N GLY A 845 29.35 -23.38 24.93
CA GLY A 845 30.52 -22.50 24.83
C GLY A 845 30.34 -21.38 23.81
N GLY A 846 29.10 -21.12 23.44
CA GLY A 846 28.74 -20.10 22.41
C GLY A 846 28.99 -18.66 22.86
N ARG A 847 29.00 -17.77 21.92
CA ARG A 847 29.23 -16.33 22.11
C ARG A 847 28.09 -15.57 21.45
N VAL A 848 27.35 -14.77 22.23
CA VAL A 848 26.10 -14.15 21.77
C VAL A 848 26.12 -12.66 22.05
N PHE A 849 25.73 -11.89 21.04
CA PHE A 849 25.25 -10.53 21.21
C PHE A 849 23.74 -10.52 20.98
N ILE A 850 22.96 -9.97 21.93
CA ILE A 850 21.51 -9.78 21.80
C ILE A 850 21.18 -8.33 22.04
N SER A 851 20.35 -7.75 21.17
CA SER A 851 19.86 -6.37 21.30
C SER A 851 18.36 -6.27 21.02
N GLY A 852 17.67 -5.46 21.82
CA GLY A 852 16.23 -5.19 21.64
C GLY A 852 15.61 -4.59 22.88
N ALA A 853 14.40 -4.09 22.74
CA ALA A 853 13.52 -3.70 23.84
C ALA A 853 12.44 -4.77 24.05
N ASN A 854 11.81 -4.81 25.22
CA ASN A 854 10.79 -5.81 25.64
C ASN A 854 11.30 -7.27 25.77
N LEU A 855 12.60 -7.51 25.70
CA LEU A 855 13.16 -8.85 25.70
C LEU A 855 13.00 -9.58 27.05
N LEU A 856 13.14 -8.86 28.13
CA LEU A 856 13.02 -9.40 29.48
C LEU A 856 11.70 -9.07 30.17
N LYS A 857 10.91 -8.16 29.59
CA LYS A 857 9.58 -7.79 30.06
C LYS A 857 8.67 -9.02 30.03
N GLY A 858 8.13 -9.42 31.17
CA GLY A 858 7.33 -10.64 31.29
C GLY A 858 8.12 -11.96 31.30
N GLY A 859 9.47 -11.91 31.20
CA GLY A 859 10.33 -13.11 31.22
C GLY A 859 10.45 -13.83 29.87
N GLU A 860 9.96 -13.23 28.80
CA GLU A 860 9.88 -13.87 27.48
C GLU A 860 11.25 -14.37 26.96
N MET A 861 12.29 -13.55 27.02
CA MET A 861 13.65 -13.90 26.59
C MET A 861 14.65 -14.02 27.75
N TYR A 862 14.17 -14.27 28.97
CA TYR A 862 15.08 -14.56 30.09
C TYR A 862 15.87 -15.85 29.86
N LEU A 863 17.18 -15.73 29.80
CA LEU A 863 18.14 -16.81 29.58
C LEU A 863 19.15 -16.84 30.74
N PRO A 864 19.13 -17.89 31.62
CA PRO A 864 20.04 -17.95 32.75
C PRO A 864 21.52 -17.81 32.36
N SER A 865 21.93 -18.32 31.21
CA SER A 865 23.30 -18.24 30.70
C SER A 865 23.74 -16.83 30.29
N LEU A 866 22.84 -15.87 30.07
CA LEU A 866 23.21 -14.46 29.86
C LEU A 866 23.62 -13.76 31.15
N ARG A 867 23.23 -14.28 32.28
CA ARG A 867 23.46 -13.70 33.61
C ARG A 867 23.02 -12.25 33.74
N THR A 868 21.86 -11.97 33.18
CA THR A 868 21.20 -10.66 33.23
C THR A 868 19.71 -10.84 33.51
N ALA A 869 19.10 -9.84 34.13
CA ALA A 869 17.67 -9.76 34.39
C ALA A 869 17.16 -8.34 34.19
N LEU A 870 15.85 -8.21 34.00
CA LEU A 870 15.18 -6.94 33.95
C LEU A 870 15.19 -6.27 35.32
N ALA A 871 15.64 -5.03 35.41
CA ALA A 871 15.45 -4.17 36.56
C ALA A 871 14.13 -3.42 36.48
N GLU A 872 13.92 -2.75 35.36
CA GLU A 872 12.71 -1.96 35.09
C GLU A 872 12.62 -1.60 33.59
N VAL A 873 11.46 -1.08 33.17
CA VAL A 873 11.29 -0.38 31.90
C VAL A 873 11.65 1.09 32.10
N VAL A 874 12.52 1.64 31.27
CA VAL A 874 13.06 2.98 31.41
C VAL A 874 12.03 4.03 31.05
N GLY A 875 11.81 5.01 31.96
CA GLY A 875 10.95 6.18 31.71
C GLY A 875 11.60 7.21 30.78
N ASP A 876 10.82 8.21 30.35
CA ASP A 876 11.24 9.19 29.33
C ASP A 876 12.41 10.09 29.74
N ASP A 877 12.55 10.35 31.01
CA ASP A 877 13.55 11.24 31.60
C ASP A 877 14.96 10.64 31.72
N ARG A 878 15.15 9.35 31.37
CA ARG A 878 16.39 8.60 31.61
C ARG A 878 17.28 8.35 30.39
N THR A 879 16.88 8.78 29.22
CA THR A 879 17.49 8.27 27.97
C THR A 879 18.13 9.30 27.05
N ASP A 880 18.31 10.53 27.52
CA ASP A 880 18.98 11.57 26.72
C ASP A 880 20.43 11.20 26.39
N CYS A 881 21.03 10.31 27.19
CA CYS A 881 22.38 9.85 26.98
C CYS A 881 22.57 8.43 27.50
N ILE A 882 23.16 7.56 26.69
CA ILE A 882 23.69 6.26 27.07
C ILE A 882 25.21 6.32 26.99
N SER A 883 25.91 5.96 28.06
CA SER A 883 27.38 6.04 28.15
C SER A 883 28.01 4.77 28.68
N GLY A 884 29.30 4.59 28.37
CA GLY A 884 30.14 3.50 28.83
C GLY A 884 31.08 3.00 27.75
N SER A 885 32.10 2.22 28.15
CA SER A 885 33.07 1.66 27.19
C SER A 885 33.70 2.71 26.25
N GLY A 886 33.82 3.98 26.69
CA GLY A 886 34.34 5.08 25.89
C GLY A 886 33.39 5.56 24.78
N ALA A 887 32.10 5.30 24.91
CA ALA A 887 31.05 5.74 24.03
C ALA A 887 30.01 6.61 24.78
N GLU A 888 29.40 7.53 24.09
CA GLU A 888 28.28 8.35 24.56
C GLU A 888 27.36 8.62 23.37
N PHE A 889 26.06 8.30 23.46
CA PHE A 889 25.12 8.35 22.36
C PHE A 889 23.67 8.38 22.83
N SER A 890 22.73 8.63 21.92
CA SER A 890 21.29 8.57 22.12
C SER A 890 20.68 7.50 21.21
N ILE A 891 19.41 7.12 21.49
CA ILE A 891 18.58 6.23 20.66
C ILE A 891 17.30 6.95 20.21
N TYR A 892 16.69 6.48 19.13
CA TYR A 892 15.40 7.02 18.64
C TYR A 892 14.26 6.55 19.56
N ARG A 893 13.92 7.39 20.55
CA ARG A 893 12.85 7.11 21.52
C ARG A 893 11.46 7.35 20.96
N GLY A 894 11.26 8.48 20.31
CA GLY A 894 9.97 8.92 19.79
C GLY A 894 9.81 8.67 18.30
N MET A 895 8.60 8.92 17.82
CA MET A 895 8.26 8.88 16.40
C MET A 895 9.12 9.86 15.59
N ASN A 896 9.73 9.37 14.51
CA ASN A 896 10.63 10.14 13.66
C ASN A 896 10.70 9.52 12.25
N ALA A 897 11.39 10.18 11.31
CA ALA A 897 11.51 9.76 9.92
C ALA A 897 12.72 8.84 9.62
N GLU A 898 13.57 8.56 10.61
CA GLU A 898 14.84 7.84 10.41
C GLU A 898 14.77 6.38 10.82
N SER A 899 14.10 6.11 11.95
CA SER A 899 13.99 4.78 12.53
C SER A 899 12.69 4.60 13.29
N TYR A 900 12.28 3.37 13.49
CA TYR A 900 11.16 3.08 14.39
C TYR A 900 11.43 3.58 15.81
N ALA A 901 10.36 3.93 16.52
CA ALA A 901 10.44 4.41 17.89
C ALA A 901 10.74 3.28 18.90
N VAL A 902 11.51 3.60 19.93
CA VAL A 902 11.81 2.71 21.05
C VAL A 902 11.26 3.31 22.34
N PRO A 903 9.94 3.28 22.58
CA PRO A 903 9.33 3.97 23.70
C PRO A 903 9.74 3.37 25.07
N SER A 904 10.06 2.08 25.12
CA SER A 904 10.27 1.33 26.36
C SER A 904 11.56 0.50 26.38
N PRO A 905 12.76 1.10 26.30
CA PRO A 905 14.00 0.36 26.53
C PRO A 905 14.06 -0.17 27.96
N GLU A 906 14.94 -1.15 28.21
CA GLU A 906 15.01 -1.90 29.46
C GLU A 906 16.24 -1.52 30.27
N ALA A 907 16.08 -1.27 31.58
CA ALA A 907 17.17 -1.23 32.54
C ALA A 907 17.46 -2.65 33.07
N LEU A 908 18.73 -2.98 33.19
CA LEU A 908 19.18 -4.34 33.39
C LEU A 908 19.86 -4.51 34.77
N VAL A 909 19.85 -5.73 35.29
CA VAL A 909 20.65 -6.13 36.47
C VAL A 909 21.65 -7.19 36.04
N PRO A 910 22.98 -6.92 36.08
CA PRO A 910 23.99 -7.95 35.89
C PRO A 910 23.92 -8.95 37.04
N GLN A 911 23.98 -10.26 36.77
CA GLN A 911 23.90 -11.34 37.73
C GLN A 911 25.21 -12.14 37.75
N GLY A 912 25.64 -12.59 38.96
CA GLY A 912 26.86 -13.32 39.16
C GLY A 912 28.10 -12.52 38.74
N ASP A 913 28.92 -13.08 37.85
CA ASP A 913 30.13 -12.44 37.33
C ASP A 913 29.90 -11.54 36.10
N ALA A 914 28.64 -11.31 35.73
CA ALA A 914 28.32 -10.33 34.69
C ALA A 914 28.51 -8.90 35.21
N PHE A 915 28.73 -7.95 34.31
CA PHE A 915 28.98 -6.55 34.65
C PHE A 915 28.21 -5.60 33.70
N ALA A 916 27.93 -4.41 34.20
CA ALA A 916 27.35 -3.35 33.39
C ALA A 916 28.37 -2.83 32.37
N MET A 917 28.02 -2.81 31.10
CA MET A 917 28.87 -2.34 30.00
C MET A 917 28.50 -0.90 29.61
N LEU A 918 27.22 -0.58 29.59
CA LEU A 918 26.67 0.72 29.28
C LEU A 918 25.63 1.10 30.34
N ALA A 919 25.43 2.41 30.57
CA ALA A 919 24.46 2.92 31.51
C ALA A 919 23.66 4.05 30.89
N TYR A 920 22.40 4.17 31.28
CA TYR A 920 21.55 5.35 31.04
C TYR A 920 22.05 6.56 31.82
N SER A 921 21.50 7.72 31.53
CA SER A 921 21.88 9.01 32.14
C SER A 921 21.76 9.04 33.67
N ASP A 922 20.88 8.21 34.26
CA ASP A 922 20.70 8.07 35.71
C ASP A 922 21.67 7.04 36.35
N GLY A 923 22.50 6.40 35.55
CA GLY A 923 23.46 5.39 35.99
C GLY A 923 22.92 3.97 36.04
N THR A 924 21.65 3.71 35.70
CA THR A 924 21.11 2.35 35.60
C THR A 924 21.72 1.60 34.39
N PRO A 925 22.02 0.30 34.49
CA PRO A 925 22.65 -0.42 33.38
C PRO A 925 21.72 -0.53 32.17
N ALA A 926 22.18 -0.04 31.01
CA ALA A 926 21.53 -0.15 29.69
C ALA A 926 22.02 -1.39 28.93
N ALA A 927 23.22 -1.88 29.24
CA ALA A 927 23.80 -3.08 28.66
C ALA A 927 24.63 -3.85 29.69
N THR A 928 24.60 -5.19 29.59
CA THR A 928 25.37 -6.09 30.41
C THR A 928 26.28 -6.97 29.55
N ALA A 929 27.40 -7.42 30.15
CA ALA A 929 28.31 -8.35 29.50
C ALA A 929 28.75 -9.42 30.51
N TYR A 930 28.98 -10.64 30.00
CA TYR A 930 29.55 -11.77 30.75
C TYR A 930 30.75 -12.36 30.00
N ASN A 931 31.85 -12.53 30.73
CA ASN A 931 33.12 -13.07 30.20
C ASN A 931 33.52 -14.35 30.94
N GLY A 932 32.74 -15.41 30.75
CA GLY A 932 33.03 -16.72 31.37
C GLY A 932 33.99 -17.57 30.54
N GLN A 933 34.46 -18.67 31.17
CA GLN A 933 35.23 -19.68 30.46
C GLN A 933 34.32 -20.61 29.63
N ASP A 934 33.07 -20.76 30.07
CA ASP A 934 32.04 -21.60 29.50
C ASP A 934 31.27 -20.96 28.37
N CYS A 935 31.04 -19.64 28.41
CA CYS A 935 30.42 -18.86 27.34
C CYS A 935 30.71 -17.38 27.53
N LYS A 936 30.38 -16.57 26.47
CA LYS A 936 30.43 -15.12 26.56
C LYS A 936 29.13 -14.53 26.02
N SER A 937 28.65 -13.46 26.64
CA SER A 937 27.48 -12.76 26.17
C SER A 937 27.59 -11.25 26.32
N VAL A 938 26.92 -10.54 25.42
CA VAL A 938 26.63 -9.12 25.53
C VAL A 938 25.12 -8.97 25.28
N PHE A 939 24.46 -8.21 26.15
CA PHE A 939 23.03 -7.97 26.07
C PHE A 939 22.74 -6.48 26.19
N PHE A 940 22.04 -5.92 25.20
CA PHE A 940 21.56 -4.54 25.21
C PHE A 940 20.06 -4.53 25.51
N GLY A 941 19.62 -3.76 26.50
CA GLY A 941 18.22 -3.51 26.83
C GLY A 941 17.53 -2.51 25.87
N PHE A 942 18.16 -2.25 24.75
CA PHE A 942 17.66 -1.40 23.67
C PHE A 942 18.15 -1.94 22.31
N PRO A 943 17.46 -1.66 21.20
CA PRO A 943 17.87 -2.08 19.86
C PRO A 943 19.17 -1.37 19.44
N PHE A 944 20.16 -2.12 19.00
CA PHE A 944 21.42 -1.57 18.52
C PHE A 944 21.26 -0.64 17.32
N GLU A 945 20.39 -1.00 16.38
CA GLU A 945 20.09 -0.24 15.16
C GLU A 945 19.39 1.10 15.45
N SER A 946 18.80 1.27 16.65
CA SER A 946 18.13 2.52 17.05
C SER A 946 19.11 3.62 17.52
N ILE A 947 20.39 3.33 17.62
CA ILE A 947 21.42 4.34 17.96
C ILE A 947 21.45 5.44 16.91
N THR A 948 21.31 6.70 17.32
CA THR A 948 21.16 7.83 16.40
C THR A 948 22.42 8.14 15.59
N ASN A 949 23.60 7.93 16.16
CA ASN A 949 24.87 8.25 15.52
C ASN A 949 25.46 7.04 14.80
N PRO A 950 25.61 7.06 13.45
CA PRO A 950 26.15 5.95 12.66
C PRO A 950 27.57 5.55 13.04
N ASP A 951 28.47 6.52 13.29
CA ASP A 951 29.86 6.23 13.67
C ASP A 951 29.94 5.53 15.03
N MET A 952 29.01 5.87 15.92
CA MET A 952 28.91 5.24 17.22
C MET A 952 28.42 3.80 17.13
N ARG A 953 27.44 3.51 16.24
CA ARG A 953 27.04 2.12 15.93
C ARG A 953 28.24 1.29 15.53
N VAL A 954 29.03 1.78 14.60
CA VAL A 954 30.25 1.10 14.14
C VAL A 954 31.26 0.90 15.26
N LYS A 955 31.52 1.93 16.05
CA LYS A 955 32.45 1.85 17.19
C LYS A 955 32.01 0.82 18.23
N LEU A 956 30.73 0.81 18.59
CA LEU A 956 30.16 -0.13 19.57
C LEU A 956 30.19 -1.56 19.04
N MET A 957 29.78 -1.81 17.79
CA MET A 957 29.86 -3.15 17.22
C MET A 957 31.29 -3.68 17.18
N ARG A 958 32.26 -2.85 16.81
CA ARG A 958 33.70 -3.25 16.91
C ARG A 958 34.11 -3.61 18.32
N GLY A 959 33.61 -2.90 19.35
CA GLY A 959 33.82 -3.21 20.77
C GLY A 959 33.20 -4.54 21.15
N VAL A 960 31.96 -4.80 20.78
CA VAL A 960 31.21 -6.04 21.02
C VAL A 960 31.93 -7.23 20.38
N VAL A 961 32.27 -7.13 19.09
CA VAL A 961 33.04 -8.18 18.39
C VAL A 961 34.41 -8.40 19.05
N GLY A 962 35.12 -7.31 19.36
CA GLY A 962 36.41 -7.41 20.06
C GLY A 962 36.32 -8.05 21.42
N PHE A 963 35.25 -7.92 22.16
CA PHE A 963 35.00 -8.58 23.45
C PHE A 963 34.65 -10.06 23.27
N LEU A 964 33.66 -10.34 22.42
CA LEU A 964 33.15 -11.70 22.24
C LEU A 964 34.16 -12.60 21.50
N CYS A 965 34.85 -12.10 20.49
CA CYS A 965 35.70 -12.92 19.62
C CYS A 965 37.15 -13.12 20.15
N LYS A 966 37.54 -12.38 21.20
CA LYS A 966 38.78 -12.67 21.92
C LYS A 966 38.58 -13.91 22.78
#